data_0b17710b9ca7e564ecad9e64a1b7b3f6
#
_entry.id   0b17710b9ca7e564ecad9e64a1b7b3f6
#
_cell.length_a   1.000
_cell.length_b   1.000
_cell.length_c   1.000
_cell.angle_alpha   90.00
_cell.angle_beta   90.00
_cell.angle_gamma   90.00
#
_symmetry.space_group_name_H-M   'P 1'
#
loop_
_entity.id
_entity.type
_entity.pdbx_description
1 polymer ?
#
loop_
_entity_poly.entity_id
_entity_poly.type
_entity_poly.pdbx_seq_one_letter_code
_entity_poly.pdbx_strand_id
1 'polypeptide(L)'
;MNTHFNENTFDDDKILTLLGKDVLTELQNARLGIASLSKETTEKIALSLQKWALDKGATHYTHWFHPLGTATAEKLLPLDGSSSYVNSAFNATSFLNSESDASSFPSGGLRSTFEARGLSTWDYSSPAFLKKVGSKLVLYVPTLFISPHGETLDKKMPLLRSIKVLQNEVSALLKTLDGKDHTIVNNVGVEQEFFLVEKDKLLKREDLSIIGRTIFGTENKNLQFNSHHYSASISERIGKFFDSLNDELEKLGIVPCAEHQEASPNQFEVALMYAPGNIMIDHNQILMDTIKTVAEHYNLAVLFDEKPFSGVNGSGKHTNWSISADGENLFTPGKNGEDTLRFLLFLSIFVRAIDRYSSLLLSSIASRSNEFRLGKNEAPPMVISMFLGDKITSIFEKSKDELKNFKITKSEYDSDRNRTSPLAFTNGKFEFRAVGSSQSISSPVAFINTAFAESTMEATKRLSEAKDKNTEIINIIKDFWNNHSKVVYNGNGYSKEWEKESSSRSLLRITNALEGFDLLNKKENINLLTSYKIFTLSEIESRINVSKENYTKTVLLECSIASDMLYKHIIPASIKTLALYYNSPLGREITTLANSIKDVTDSLSVLTKYLDKDTDVFTLIKALDKLKNKVAILLPLISAEYLTIPSYDELLLSV
;
A
#
# COMPACT_ATOMS: atom_id res chain seq x y z
N MET A 1 -19.65 24.28 -0.61
CA MET A 1 -19.60 22.84 -0.93
C MET A 1 -19.95 22.69 -2.39
N ASN A 2 -19.15 21.96 -3.13
CA ASN A 2 -19.41 21.72 -4.55
C ASN A 2 -20.74 21.00 -4.69
N THR A 3 -21.61 21.41 -5.62
CA THR A 3 -22.98 20.86 -5.78
C THR A 3 -22.96 19.38 -6.19
N HIS A 4 -21.79 18.84 -6.53
CA HIS A 4 -21.58 17.47 -7.03
C HIS A 4 -20.91 16.54 -6.02
N PHE A 5 -20.62 16.99 -4.79
CA PHE A 5 -19.98 16.17 -3.79
C PHE A 5 -20.80 14.91 -3.47
N ASN A 6 -20.16 13.73 -3.54
CA ASN A 6 -20.75 12.42 -3.22
C ASN A 6 -21.98 12.04 -4.06
N GLU A 7 -22.18 12.68 -5.22
CA GLU A 7 -23.39 12.43 -6.05
C GLU A 7 -23.41 11.03 -6.66
N ASN A 8 -22.24 10.43 -6.88
CA ASN A 8 -22.06 9.14 -7.55
C ASN A 8 -21.82 7.97 -6.57
N THR A 9 -22.08 8.14 -5.28
CA THR A 9 -21.93 7.10 -4.28
C THR A 9 -23.28 6.76 -3.65
N PHE A 10 -23.61 5.48 -3.51
CA PHE A 10 -24.82 4.99 -2.84
C PHE A 10 -24.53 4.73 -1.37
N ASP A 11 -24.58 5.79 -0.56
CA ASP A 11 -24.20 5.85 0.84
C ASP A 11 -25.41 5.72 1.80
N ASP A 12 -25.13 5.85 3.08
CA ASP A 12 -26.14 5.78 4.14
C ASP A 12 -27.22 6.86 4.01
N ASP A 13 -26.90 8.05 3.53
CA ASP A 13 -27.87 9.13 3.34
C ASP A 13 -28.86 8.77 2.21
N LYS A 14 -28.38 8.15 1.16
CA LYS A 14 -29.24 7.65 0.06
C LYS A 14 -30.09 6.47 0.52
N ILE A 15 -29.53 5.55 1.31
CA ILE A 15 -30.27 4.44 1.93
C ILE A 15 -31.36 4.99 2.85
N LEU A 16 -31.04 5.95 3.71
CA LEU A 16 -32.01 6.60 4.58
C LEU A 16 -33.16 7.27 3.79
N THR A 17 -32.79 8.00 2.74
CA THR A 17 -33.75 8.76 1.93
C THR A 17 -34.68 7.85 1.11
N LEU A 18 -34.13 6.77 0.52
CA LEU A 18 -34.87 5.91 -0.42
C LEU A 18 -35.59 4.74 0.26
N LEU A 19 -35.03 4.24 1.37
CA LEU A 19 -35.51 3.00 2.02
C LEU A 19 -35.95 3.20 3.48
N GLY A 20 -35.61 4.33 4.09
CA GLY A 20 -36.02 4.69 5.44
C GLY A 20 -35.07 4.21 6.55
N LYS A 21 -35.40 4.63 7.77
CA LYS A 21 -34.54 4.45 8.95
C LYS A 21 -34.39 2.99 9.37
N ASP A 22 -35.42 2.18 9.23
CA ASP A 22 -35.39 0.78 9.70
C ASP A 22 -34.38 -0.04 8.90
N VAL A 23 -34.36 0.11 7.56
CA VAL A 23 -33.38 -0.54 6.67
C VAL A 23 -31.96 -0.08 7.00
N LEU A 24 -31.75 1.21 7.19
CA LEU A 24 -30.44 1.74 7.56
C LEU A 24 -29.98 1.21 8.91
N THR A 25 -30.87 1.17 9.91
CA THR A 25 -30.53 0.66 11.25
C THR A 25 -30.15 -0.82 11.19
N GLU A 26 -30.88 -1.64 10.42
CA GLU A 26 -30.53 -3.06 10.25
C GLU A 26 -29.16 -3.22 9.56
N LEU A 27 -28.88 -2.43 8.53
CA LEU A 27 -27.59 -2.42 7.85
C LEU A 27 -26.45 -2.02 8.79
N GLN A 28 -26.64 -0.98 9.59
CA GLN A 28 -25.65 -0.53 10.58
C GLN A 28 -25.40 -1.58 11.67
N ASN A 29 -26.45 -2.25 12.15
CA ASN A 29 -26.32 -3.35 13.10
C ASN A 29 -25.56 -4.54 12.49
N ALA A 30 -25.76 -4.83 11.20
CA ALA A 30 -25.02 -5.85 10.50
C ALA A 30 -23.54 -5.48 10.36
N ARG A 31 -23.22 -4.23 10.02
CA ARG A 31 -21.83 -3.72 9.97
C ARG A 31 -21.12 -3.82 11.33
N LEU A 32 -21.83 -3.55 12.40
CA LEU A 32 -21.32 -3.69 13.77
C LEU A 32 -21.25 -5.17 14.23
N GLY A 33 -21.85 -6.09 13.48
CA GLY A 33 -21.92 -7.52 13.83
C GLY A 33 -22.84 -7.80 15.01
N ILE A 34 -23.83 -6.92 15.25
CA ILE A 34 -24.87 -7.09 16.29
C ILE A 34 -25.93 -8.10 15.81
N ALA A 35 -26.28 -8.04 14.53
CA ALA A 35 -27.26 -8.93 13.90
C ALA A 35 -26.85 -9.21 12.44
N SER A 36 -27.36 -10.30 11.87
CA SER A 36 -27.20 -10.57 10.42
C SER A 36 -28.21 -9.73 9.64
N LEU A 37 -27.82 -9.28 8.45
CA LEU A 37 -28.71 -8.58 7.53
C LEU A 37 -29.75 -9.58 7.01
N SER A 38 -31.04 -9.24 7.08
CA SER A 38 -32.12 -10.08 6.59
C SER A 38 -32.13 -10.16 5.06
N LYS A 39 -32.66 -11.24 4.53
CA LYS A 39 -32.82 -11.42 3.09
C LYS A 39 -33.73 -10.34 2.50
N GLU A 40 -34.81 -9.99 3.19
CA GLU A 40 -35.77 -8.96 2.77
C GLU A 40 -35.08 -7.59 2.65
N THR A 41 -34.31 -7.18 3.65
CA THR A 41 -33.57 -5.91 3.63
C THR A 41 -32.49 -5.93 2.56
N THR A 42 -31.80 -7.04 2.38
CA THR A 42 -30.80 -7.22 1.29
C THR A 42 -31.44 -7.01 -0.08
N GLU A 43 -32.61 -7.62 -0.33
CA GLU A 43 -33.37 -7.47 -1.59
C GLU A 43 -33.84 -6.02 -1.81
N LYS A 44 -34.33 -5.35 -0.77
CA LYS A 44 -34.74 -3.94 -0.85
C LYS A 44 -33.57 -3.03 -1.25
N ILE A 45 -32.40 -3.23 -0.60
CA ILE A 45 -31.22 -2.45 -0.93
C ILE A 45 -30.76 -2.71 -2.35
N ALA A 46 -30.70 -3.98 -2.80
CA ALA A 46 -30.27 -4.35 -4.14
C ALA A 46 -31.16 -3.72 -5.23
N LEU A 47 -32.48 -3.80 -5.07
CA LEU A 47 -33.44 -3.19 -6.02
C LEU A 47 -33.35 -1.66 -6.05
N SER A 48 -33.17 -1.04 -4.88
CA SER A 48 -33.01 0.42 -4.79
C SER A 48 -31.71 0.88 -5.42
N LEU A 49 -30.60 0.15 -5.17
CA LEU A 49 -29.29 0.41 -5.77
C LEU A 49 -29.34 0.31 -7.29
N GLN A 50 -29.96 -0.74 -7.83
CA GLN A 50 -30.14 -0.90 -9.27
C GLN A 50 -30.94 0.25 -9.88
N LYS A 51 -32.11 0.57 -9.27
CA LYS A 51 -32.96 1.66 -9.73
C LYS A 51 -32.22 2.99 -9.72
N TRP A 52 -31.53 3.31 -8.62
CA TRP A 52 -30.75 4.53 -8.51
C TRP A 52 -29.68 4.63 -9.61
N ALA A 53 -28.98 3.54 -9.88
CA ALA A 53 -27.95 3.51 -10.92
C ALA A 53 -28.54 3.70 -12.32
N LEU A 54 -29.67 3.05 -12.62
CA LEU A 54 -30.41 3.22 -13.90
C LEU A 54 -30.92 4.66 -14.05
N ASP A 55 -31.50 5.25 -13.01
CA ASP A 55 -31.98 6.64 -13.00
C ASP A 55 -30.84 7.65 -13.25
N LYS A 56 -29.61 7.31 -12.86
CA LYS A 56 -28.37 8.08 -13.15
C LYS A 56 -27.83 7.81 -14.57
N GLY A 57 -28.38 6.85 -15.31
CA GLY A 57 -27.95 6.49 -16.67
C GLY A 57 -26.89 5.40 -16.73
N ALA A 58 -26.67 4.65 -15.65
CA ALA A 58 -25.77 3.51 -15.67
C ALA A 58 -26.31 2.42 -16.60
N THR A 59 -25.43 1.86 -17.42
CA THR A 59 -25.75 0.81 -18.40
C THR A 59 -25.19 -0.55 -18.01
N HIS A 60 -24.17 -0.57 -17.19
CA HIS A 60 -23.44 -1.75 -16.76
C HIS A 60 -23.20 -1.73 -15.26
N TYR A 61 -22.90 -2.91 -14.70
CA TYR A 61 -22.38 -3.06 -13.35
C TYR A 61 -21.20 -4.01 -13.32
N THR A 62 -20.44 -3.99 -12.23
CA THR A 62 -19.34 -4.90 -11.97
C THR A 62 -19.28 -5.26 -10.49
N HIS A 63 -18.91 -6.51 -10.18
CA HIS A 63 -18.45 -6.88 -8.86
C HIS A 63 -17.00 -6.42 -8.74
N TRP A 64 -16.75 -5.51 -7.79
CA TRP A 64 -15.47 -4.88 -7.59
C TRP A 64 -14.83 -5.37 -6.30
N PHE A 65 -13.65 -5.94 -6.38
CA PHE A 65 -12.94 -6.51 -5.25
C PHE A 65 -11.43 -6.35 -5.37
N HIS A 66 -10.69 -6.65 -4.30
CA HIS A 66 -9.23 -6.47 -4.17
C HIS A 66 -8.52 -7.84 -4.27
N PRO A 67 -8.18 -8.36 -5.43
CA PRO A 67 -7.51 -9.65 -5.60
C PRO A 67 -6.10 -9.64 -4.99
N LEU A 68 -5.48 -10.81 -4.86
CA LEU A 68 -4.12 -10.94 -4.31
C LEU A 68 -3.05 -10.26 -5.18
N GLY A 69 -3.32 -10.02 -6.47
CA GLY A 69 -2.49 -9.18 -7.35
C GLY A 69 -2.55 -7.70 -6.98
N THR A 70 -2.04 -6.85 -7.86
CA THR A 70 -1.94 -5.40 -7.65
C THR A 70 -3.17 -4.62 -8.10
N ALA A 71 -3.91 -5.11 -9.10
CA ALA A 71 -5.09 -4.44 -9.64
C ALA A 71 -6.38 -4.89 -8.94
N THR A 72 -7.43 -4.07 -9.04
CA THR A 72 -8.80 -4.46 -8.74
C THR A 72 -9.36 -5.31 -9.87
N ALA A 73 -10.30 -6.20 -9.57
CA ALA A 73 -10.94 -7.03 -10.58
C ALA A 73 -12.29 -6.44 -10.98
N GLU A 74 -12.52 -6.41 -12.29
CA GLU A 74 -13.72 -5.85 -12.91
C GLU A 74 -14.20 -6.74 -14.06
N LYS A 75 -15.51 -6.97 -14.13
CA LYS A 75 -16.17 -7.64 -15.25
C LYS A 75 -17.48 -6.93 -15.53
N LEU A 76 -17.51 -6.18 -16.62
CA LEU A 76 -18.70 -5.38 -16.98
C LEU A 76 -19.86 -6.25 -17.44
N LEU A 77 -20.97 -6.19 -16.73
CA LEU A 77 -22.22 -6.90 -17.02
C LEU A 77 -23.34 -5.87 -17.30
N PRO A 78 -24.27 -6.13 -18.24
CA PRO A 78 -25.42 -5.27 -18.47
C PRO A 78 -26.29 -5.15 -17.22
N LEU A 79 -26.66 -3.92 -16.85
CA LEU A 79 -27.44 -3.64 -15.63
C LEU A 79 -28.92 -3.91 -15.79
N ASP A 80 -29.43 -3.82 -17.03
CA ASP A 80 -30.85 -4.00 -17.39
C ASP A 80 -31.28 -5.45 -17.62
N GLY A 81 -30.36 -6.40 -17.49
CA GLY A 81 -30.65 -7.82 -17.75
C GLY A 81 -30.84 -8.17 -19.21
N SER A 82 -30.62 -7.26 -20.17
CA SER A 82 -30.87 -7.42 -21.60
C SER A 82 -29.89 -8.37 -22.31
N SER A 83 -28.93 -8.94 -21.61
CA SER A 83 -27.96 -9.88 -22.16
C SER A 83 -28.68 -11.24 -22.49
N SER A 84 -28.82 -11.55 -23.76
CA SER A 84 -29.34 -12.82 -24.29
C SER A 84 -28.50 -14.07 -23.92
N TYR A 85 -27.39 -13.89 -23.22
CA TYR A 85 -26.48 -14.97 -22.78
C TYR A 85 -26.77 -15.51 -21.37
N VAL A 86 -27.65 -14.87 -20.61
CA VAL A 86 -28.02 -15.32 -19.27
C VAL A 86 -29.53 -15.37 -19.18
N ASN A 87 -30.10 -16.54 -19.37
CA ASN A 87 -31.52 -16.85 -19.13
C ASN A 87 -31.88 -16.81 -17.62
N SER A 88 -31.32 -15.92 -16.86
CA SER A 88 -31.73 -15.69 -15.48
C SER A 88 -32.32 -14.30 -15.39
N ALA A 89 -33.61 -14.25 -15.08
CA ALA A 89 -34.26 -13.04 -14.62
C ALA A 89 -33.31 -12.37 -13.59
N PHE A 90 -33.08 -11.06 -13.73
CA PHE A 90 -32.32 -10.30 -12.76
C PHE A 90 -32.86 -10.62 -11.36
N ASN A 91 -32.06 -11.32 -10.57
CA ASN A 91 -32.38 -11.66 -9.19
C ASN A 91 -31.49 -10.79 -8.29
N ALA A 92 -32.11 -10.06 -7.38
CA ALA A 92 -31.40 -9.21 -6.44
C ALA A 92 -30.26 -9.96 -5.72
N THR A 93 -30.43 -11.26 -5.45
CA THR A 93 -29.39 -12.09 -4.86
C THR A 93 -28.20 -12.32 -5.80
N SER A 94 -28.43 -12.58 -7.09
CA SER A 94 -27.35 -12.76 -8.08
C SER A 94 -26.66 -11.46 -8.46
N PHE A 95 -27.33 -10.32 -8.27
CA PHE A 95 -26.72 -9.00 -8.42
C PHE A 95 -25.67 -8.70 -7.33
N LEU A 96 -25.93 -9.14 -6.11
CA LEU A 96 -25.00 -8.94 -4.99
C LEU A 96 -24.00 -10.07 -4.83
N ASN A 97 -24.29 -11.27 -5.34
CA ASN A 97 -23.43 -12.44 -5.21
C ASN A 97 -23.35 -13.16 -6.56
N SER A 98 -22.15 -13.54 -6.97
CA SER A 98 -21.93 -14.21 -8.25
C SER A 98 -20.76 -15.18 -8.14
N GLU A 99 -20.80 -16.23 -8.94
CA GLU A 99 -19.65 -17.10 -9.19
C GLU A 99 -18.73 -16.38 -10.18
N SER A 100 -17.48 -16.13 -9.77
CA SER A 100 -16.46 -15.49 -10.58
C SER A 100 -15.37 -16.46 -10.98
N ASP A 101 -15.01 -16.46 -12.26
CA ASP A 101 -13.85 -17.21 -12.74
C ASP A 101 -12.56 -16.40 -12.45
N ALA A 102 -11.72 -16.95 -11.62
CA ALA A 102 -10.46 -16.35 -11.21
C ALA A 102 -9.25 -16.89 -11.99
N SER A 103 -9.43 -17.81 -12.92
CA SER A 103 -8.35 -18.39 -13.72
C SER A 103 -7.63 -17.36 -14.59
N SER A 104 -8.28 -16.23 -14.88
CA SER A 104 -7.74 -15.11 -15.66
C SER A 104 -6.92 -14.11 -14.83
N PHE A 105 -6.86 -14.24 -13.52
CA PHE A 105 -6.10 -13.29 -12.69
C PHE A 105 -4.59 -13.48 -12.86
N PRO A 106 -3.85 -12.37 -13.07
CA PRO A 106 -2.41 -12.44 -13.33
C PRO A 106 -1.60 -13.13 -12.25
N SER A 107 -2.02 -13.02 -10.99
CA SER A 107 -1.32 -13.58 -9.85
C SER A 107 -1.35 -15.11 -9.77
N GLY A 108 -2.20 -15.79 -10.57
CA GLY A 108 -2.36 -17.25 -10.46
C GLY A 108 -2.72 -17.72 -9.04
N GLY A 109 -3.02 -16.79 -8.12
CA GLY A 109 -3.14 -17.02 -6.68
C GLY A 109 -4.15 -18.05 -6.30
N LEU A 110 -5.17 -18.20 -7.12
CA LEU A 110 -6.21 -19.20 -6.91
C LEU A 110 -5.78 -20.61 -7.31
N ARG A 111 -4.78 -20.76 -8.17
CA ARG A 111 -4.26 -22.09 -8.53
C ARG A 111 -3.53 -22.74 -7.37
N SER A 112 -2.93 -21.98 -6.49
CA SER A 112 -2.31 -22.53 -5.28
C SER A 112 -3.33 -22.96 -4.23
N THR A 113 -4.59 -22.55 -4.34
CA THR A 113 -5.71 -23.04 -3.52
C THR A 113 -6.50 -24.16 -4.20
N PHE A 114 -6.03 -24.69 -5.32
CA PHE A 114 -6.68 -25.72 -6.16
C PHE A 114 -8.02 -25.31 -6.77
N GLU A 115 -8.41 -24.05 -6.72
CA GLU A 115 -9.66 -23.57 -7.22
C GLU A 115 -9.50 -22.44 -8.24
N ALA A 116 -10.03 -22.63 -9.46
CA ALA A 116 -10.07 -21.62 -10.49
C ALA A 116 -11.33 -20.73 -10.37
N ARG A 117 -12.27 -21.07 -9.49
CA ARG A 117 -13.53 -20.37 -9.29
C ARG A 117 -13.69 -19.93 -7.85
N GLY A 118 -14.31 -18.78 -7.65
CA GLY A 118 -14.64 -18.26 -6.36
C GLY A 118 -16.00 -17.60 -6.37
N LEU A 119 -16.48 -17.25 -5.18
CA LEU A 119 -17.73 -16.54 -4.99
C LEU A 119 -17.41 -15.09 -4.66
N SER A 120 -17.93 -14.14 -5.45
CA SER A 120 -18.00 -12.75 -5.05
C SER A 120 -19.27 -12.53 -4.23
N THR A 121 -19.14 -11.99 -3.03
CA THR A 121 -20.25 -11.67 -2.14
C THR A 121 -20.21 -10.20 -1.77
N TRP A 122 -21.40 -9.60 -1.65
CA TRP A 122 -21.53 -8.16 -1.36
C TRP A 122 -20.82 -7.77 -0.06
N ASP A 123 -19.96 -6.78 -0.17
CA ASP A 123 -19.37 -6.09 0.98
C ASP A 123 -20.24 -4.89 1.38
N TYR A 124 -21.20 -5.12 2.25
CA TYR A 124 -22.09 -4.08 2.76
C TYR A 124 -21.42 -3.09 3.72
N SER A 125 -20.14 -3.29 4.04
CA SER A 125 -19.37 -2.33 4.85
C SER A 125 -18.89 -1.12 4.05
N SER A 126 -18.97 -1.18 2.72
CA SER A 126 -18.56 -0.12 1.79
C SER A 126 -19.68 0.30 0.87
N PRO A 127 -19.78 1.59 0.51
CA PRO A 127 -20.79 2.07 -0.42
C PRO A 127 -20.50 1.64 -1.86
N ALA A 128 -21.56 1.33 -2.62
CA ALA A 128 -21.46 1.18 -4.07
C ALA A 128 -21.32 2.55 -4.75
N PHE A 129 -20.73 2.60 -5.93
CA PHE A 129 -20.45 3.87 -6.61
C PHE A 129 -20.54 3.75 -8.13
N LEU A 130 -20.72 4.91 -8.79
CA LEU A 130 -20.78 5.04 -10.25
C LEU A 130 -19.49 5.64 -10.79
N LYS A 131 -18.92 5.02 -11.82
CA LYS A 131 -17.74 5.51 -12.52
C LYS A 131 -17.88 5.37 -14.02
N LYS A 132 -17.30 6.29 -14.78
CA LYS A 132 -17.23 6.19 -16.24
C LYS A 132 -16.12 5.25 -16.68
N VAL A 133 -16.43 4.36 -17.62
CA VAL A 133 -15.49 3.48 -18.32
C VAL A 133 -15.71 3.66 -19.83
N GLY A 134 -14.85 4.43 -20.46
CA GLY A 134 -15.08 4.87 -21.83
C GLY A 134 -16.37 5.72 -21.93
N SER A 135 -17.31 5.32 -22.80
CA SER A 135 -18.62 5.96 -22.94
C SER A 135 -19.69 5.43 -21.98
N LYS A 136 -19.37 4.41 -21.16
CA LYS A 136 -20.35 3.75 -20.28
C LYS A 136 -20.29 4.34 -18.88
N LEU A 137 -21.45 4.52 -18.26
CA LEU A 137 -21.55 4.69 -16.81
C LEU A 137 -21.76 3.32 -16.18
N VAL A 138 -20.90 2.94 -15.25
CA VAL A 138 -20.84 1.61 -14.65
C VAL A 138 -21.08 1.70 -13.15
N LEU A 139 -21.94 0.82 -12.64
CA LEU A 139 -22.16 0.64 -11.22
C LEU A 139 -21.12 -0.35 -10.66
N TYR A 140 -20.31 0.11 -9.71
CA TYR A 140 -19.34 -0.69 -8.97
C TYR A 140 -19.97 -1.15 -7.67
N VAL A 141 -20.15 -2.46 -7.53
CA VAL A 141 -20.65 -3.09 -6.31
C VAL A 141 -19.46 -3.65 -5.54
N PRO A 142 -19.08 -3.08 -4.38
CA PRO A 142 -18.02 -3.63 -3.57
C PRO A 142 -18.32 -5.06 -3.15
N THR A 143 -17.39 -5.98 -3.37
CA THR A 143 -17.54 -7.39 -3.04
C THR A 143 -16.28 -7.93 -2.38
N LEU A 144 -16.45 -9.04 -1.67
CA LEU A 144 -15.38 -9.87 -1.15
C LEU A 144 -15.29 -11.11 -2.04
N PHE A 145 -14.08 -11.62 -2.22
CA PHE A 145 -13.86 -12.80 -3.04
C PHE A 145 -13.40 -13.97 -2.16
N ILE A 146 -14.19 -15.02 -2.14
CA ILE A 146 -14.00 -16.20 -1.28
C ILE A 146 -14.04 -17.49 -2.11
N SER A 147 -13.36 -18.54 -1.63
CA SER A 147 -13.50 -19.87 -2.19
C SER A 147 -14.86 -20.47 -1.83
N PRO A 148 -15.34 -21.51 -2.54
CA PRO A 148 -16.53 -22.27 -2.15
C PRO A 148 -16.47 -22.86 -0.73
N HIS A 149 -15.28 -23.04 -0.18
CA HIS A 149 -15.05 -23.52 1.18
C HIS A 149 -14.91 -22.40 2.21
N GLY A 150 -15.06 -21.12 1.81
CA GLY A 150 -15.02 -19.96 2.69
C GLY A 150 -13.63 -19.36 2.95
N GLU A 151 -12.60 -19.82 2.23
CA GLU A 151 -11.26 -19.24 2.31
C GLU A 151 -11.23 -17.87 1.61
N THR A 152 -10.50 -16.91 2.19
CA THR A 152 -10.36 -15.60 1.57
C THR A 152 -9.36 -15.61 0.42
N LEU A 153 -9.81 -15.15 -0.74
CA LEU A 153 -9.05 -15.07 -1.99
C LEU A 153 -8.75 -13.60 -2.37
N ASP A 154 -9.07 -12.67 -1.50
CA ASP A 154 -8.81 -11.24 -1.66
C ASP A 154 -7.97 -10.65 -0.51
N LYS A 155 -7.69 -9.34 -0.63
CA LYS A 155 -6.94 -8.58 0.38
C LYS A 155 -7.84 -7.94 1.43
N LYS A 156 -9.14 -7.72 1.15
CA LYS A 156 -10.03 -6.93 2.00
C LYS A 156 -10.61 -7.74 3.16
N MET A 157 -10.98 -9.00 2.95
CA MET A 157 -11.56 -9.84 3.99
C MET A 157 -10.66 -9.96 5.24
N PRO A 158 -9.34 -10.19 5.14
CA PRO A 158 -8.45 -10.20 6.30
C PRO A 158 -8.43 -8.86 7.05
N LEU A 159 -8.51 -7.74 6.33
CA LEU A 159 -8.61 -6.42 6.93
C LEU A 159 -9.91 -6.27 7.73
N LEU A 160 -11.06 -6.66 7.17
CA LEU A 160 -12.35 -6.60 7.87
C LEU A 160 -12.34 -7.47 9.14
N ARG A 161 -11.80 -8.69 9.05
CA ARG A 161 -11.60 -9.57 10.21
C ARG A 161 -10.74 -8.88 11.28
N SER A 162 -9.64 -8.22 10.89
CA SER A 162 -8.75 -7.51 11.82
C SER A 162 -9.38 -6.29 12.47
N ILE A 163 -10.19 -5.53 11.73
CA ILE A 163 -10.95 -4.39 12.26
C ILE A 163 -11.92 -4.87 13.35
N LYS A 164 -12.63 -5.98 13.10
CA LYS A 164 -13.55 -6.55 14.09
C LYS A 164 -12.84 -7.01 15.36
N VAL A 165 -11.69 -7.66 15.20
CA VAL A 165 -10.86 -8.08 16.35
C VAL A 165 -10.38 -6.86 17.14
N LEU A 166 -9.85 -5.85 16.46
CA LEU A 166 -9.41 -4.60 17.07
C LEU A 166 -10.53 -3.92 17.88
N GLN A 167 -11.72 -3.81 17.26
CA GLN A 167 -12.90 -3.23 17.91
C GLN A 167 -13.26 -3.97 19.18
N ASN A 168 -13.30 -5.29 19.15
CA ASN A 168 -13.65 -6.11 20.29
C ASN A 168 -12.64 -5.96 21.44
N GLU A 169 -11.35 -6.05 21.18
CA GLU A 169 -10.32 -5.99 22.22
C GLU A 169 -10.19 -4.58 22.83
N VAL A 170 -10.27 -3.53 22.00
CA VAL A 170 -10.21 -2.14 22.49
C VAL A 170 -11.47 -1.79 23.30
N SER A 171 -12.66 -2.21 22.83
CA SER A 171 -13.90 -2.02 23.58
C SER A 171 -13.86 -2.75 24.93
N ALA A 172 -13.34 -3.97 24.97
CA ALA A 172 -13.17 -4.73 26.22
C ALA A 172 -12.20 -4.06 27.19
N LEU A 173 -11.08 -3.49 26.71
CA LEU A 173 -10.15 -2.72 27.52
C LEU A 173 -10.84 -1.49 28.13
N LEU A 174 -11.48 -0.67 27.31
CA LEU A 174 -12.16 0.56 27.79
C LEU A 174 -13.29 0.22 28.77
N LYS A 175 -14.10 -0.79 28.48
CA LYS A 175 -15.13 -1.28 29.39
C LYS A 175 -14.54 -1.76 30.73
N THR A 176 -13.36 -2.36 30.70
CA THR A 176 -12.64 -2.75 31.92
C THR A 176 -12.19 -1.51 32.71
N LEU A 177 -11.84 -0.40 32.04
CA LEU A 177 -11.39 0.82 32.68
C LEU A 177 -12.54 1.62 33.31
N ASP A 178 -13.64 1.85 32.60
CA ASP A 178 -14.70 2.76 32.98
C ASP A 178 -16.12 2.16 33.13
N GLY A 179 -16.27 0.87 32.73
CA GLY A 179 -17.55 0.14 32.85
C GLY A 179 -18.55 0.40 31.72
N LYS A 180 -18.16 1.14 30.65
CA LYS A 180 -19.05 1.53 29.56
C LYS A 180 -18.72 0.77 28.27
N ASP A 181 -19.72 0.62 27.42
CA ASP A 181 -19.52 0.16 26.03
C ASP A 181 -19.15 1.36 25.14
N HIS A 182 -18.19 1.15 24.26
CA HIS A 182 -17.67 2.17 23.36
C HIS A 182 -17.72 1.74 21.90
N THR A 183 -18.01 2.68 21.01
CA THR A 183 -17.93 2.48 19.56
C THR A 183 -16.50 2.76 19.09
N ILE A 184 -15.80 1.73 18.65
CA ILE A 184 -14.40 1.82 18.23
C ILE A 184 -14.32 1.93 16.72
N VAL A 185 -13.52 2.90 16.26
CA VAL A 185 -13.23 3.09 14.82
C VAL A 185 -11.72 3.06 14.60
N ASN A 186 -11.29 2.20 13.66
CA ASN A 186 -9.94 2.24 13.12
C ASN A 186 -9.87 3.32 12.04
N ASN A 187 -9.15 4.40 12.28
CA ASN A 187 -8.97 5.50 11.33
C ASN A 187 -7.66 5.31 10.56
N VAL A 188 -7.75 5.40 9.24
CA VAL A 188 -6.62 5.27 8.34
C VAL A 188 -6.58 6.44 7.36
N GLY A 189 -5.41 7.02 7.12
CA GLY A 189 -5.16 8.02 6.09
C GLY A 189 -4.02 7.55 5.18
N VAL A 190 -4.06 7.95 3.92
CA VAL A 190 -3.06 7.55 2.92
C VAL A 190 -2.47 8.77 2.26
N GLU A 191 -1.16 8.75 2.07
CA GLU A 191 -0.37 9.68 1.26
C GLU A 191 0.20 8.86 0.08
N GLN A 192 -0.36 9.07 -1.11
CA GLN A 192 -0.01 8.30 -2.31
C GLN A 192 1.00 9.06 -3.15
N GLU A 193 2.22 8.56 -3.21
CA GLU A 193 3.23 9.06 -4.12
C GLU A 193 3.20 8.34 -5.48
N PHE A 194 3.57 9.05 -6.56
CA PHE A 194 3.65 8.52 -7.92
C PHE A 194 4.48 9.42 -8.82
N PHE A 195 4.91 8.88 -9.98
CA PHE A 195 5.53 9.69 -11.04
C PHE A 195 4.56 9.88 -12.20
N LEU A 196 4.65 11.06 -12.84
CA LEU A 196 4.03 11.35 -14.13
C LEU A 196 5.10 11.46 -15.19
N VAL A 197 4.90 10.83 -16.33
CA VAL A 197 5.79 10.93 -17.50
C VAL A 197 4.99 11.12 -18.78
N GLU A 198 5.61 11.65 -19.82
CA GLU A 198 4.99 11.73 -21.15
C GLU A 198 4.65 10.32 -21.65
N LYS A 199 3.37 10.08 -22.00
CA LYS A 199 2.89 8.78 -22.48
C LYS A 199 3.65 8.27 -23.70
N ASP A 200 3.93 9.16 -24.66
CA ASP A 200 4.65 8.84 -25.89
C ASP A 200 6.10 8.40 -25.63
N LYS A 201 6.74 8.92 -24.59
CA LYS A 201 8.09 8.54 -24.18
C LYS A 201 8.08 7.20 -23.44
N LEU A 202 7.12 6.99 -22.54
CA LEU A 202 6.93 5.72 -21.84
C LEU A 202 6.79 4.57 -22.83
N LEU A 203 5.95 4.72 -23.87
CA LEU A 203 5.69 3.67 -24.86
C LEU A 203 6.91 3.28 -25.69
N LYS A 204 7.96 4.09 -25.69
CA LYS A 204 9.25 3.75 -26.35
C LYS A 204 10.19 2.94 -25.47
N ARG A 205 9.78 2.60 -24.25
CA ARG A 205 10.59 1.82 -23.28
C ARG A 205 9.81 0.63 -22.77
N GLU A 206 10.23 -0.57 -23.17
CA GLU A 206 9.58 -1.82 -22.73
C GLU A 206 9.64 -1.99 -21.20
N ASP A 207 10.75 -1.59 -20.58
CA ASP A 207 10.91 -1.68 -19.13
C ASP A 207 9.90 -0.81 -18.37
N LEU A 208 9.67 0.43 -18.77
CA LEU A 208 8.65 1.28 -18.16
C LEU A 208 7.22 0.82 -18.46
N SER A 209 6.95 0.42 -19.72
CA SER A 209 5.63 0.02 -20.16
C SER A 209 5.14 -1.28 -19.51
N ILE A 210 6.04 -2.22 -19.24
CA ILE A 210 5.70 -3.56 -18.79
C ILE A 210 5.85 -3.72 -17.29
N ILE A 211 6.97 -3.24 -16.71
CA ILE A 211 7.24 -3.41 -15.27
C ILE A 211 7.19 -2.12 -14.45
N GLY A 212 6.97 -0.98 -15.09
CA GLY A 212 6.83 0.32 -14.41
C GLY A 212 8.12 0.95 -13.90
N ARG A 213 9.30 0.36 -14.18
CA ARG A 213 10.60 0.88 -13.80
C ARG A 213 11.66 0.63 -14.84
N THR A 214 12.67 1.48 -14.87
CA THR A 214 13.81 1.35 -15.80
C THR A 214 14.75 0.23 -15.35
N ILE A 215 15.15 -0.62 -16.31
CA ILE A 215 16.23 -1.60 -16.11
C ILE A 215 17.58 -0.95 -16.40
N PHE A 216 17.66 -0.19 -17.48
CA PHE A 216 18.85 0.52 -17.90
C PHE A 216 18.64 2.02 -17.87
N GLY A 217 19.64 2.75 -17.38
CA GLY A 217 19.70 4.20 -17.39
C GLY A 217 20.98 4.67 -16.73
N THR A 218 21.41 5.86 -17.05
CA THR A 218 22.52 6.52 -16.38
C THR A 218 21.96 7.39 -15.27
N GLU A 219 22.47 7.21 -14.05
CA GLU A 219 22.17 8.13 -12.97
C GLU A 219 22.66 9.54 -13.38
N ASN A 220 21.73 10.43 -13.61
CA ASN A 220 22.09 11.84 -13.73
C ASN A 220 22.28 12.40 -12.31
N LYS A 221 23.52 12.62 -11.93
CA LYS A 221 23.89 13.12 -10.60
C LYS A 221 23.28 14.50 -10.29
N ASN A 222 22.76 15.21 -11.27
CA ASN A 222 22.24 16.55 -11.14
C ASN A 222 20.71 16.64 -11.07
N LEU A 223 19.97 15.58 -11.41
CA LEU A 223 18.51 15.60 -11.48
C LEU A 223 17.82 15.98 -10.16
N GLN A 224 18.47 15.72 -9.03
CA GLN A 224 17.93 16.01 -7.70
C GLN A 224 18.74 17.09 -6.93
N PHE A 225 19.70 17.75 -7.59
CA PHE A 225 20.60 18.72 -6.95
C PHE A 225 19.86 19.93 -6.37
N ASN A 226 18.80 20.36 -7.04
CA ASN A 226 17.96 21.50 -6.64
C ASN A 226 16.63 21.01 -6.07
N SER A 227 16.62 20.03 -5.19
CA SER A 227 15.42 19.49 -4.55
C SER A 227 14.17 20.36 -4.78
N HIS A 228 13.27 19.92 -5.67
CA HIS A 228 12.05 20.68 -5.99
C HIS A 228 10.95 20.50 -4.93
N HIS A 229 11.17 19.59 -3.99
CA HIS A 229 10.27 19.26 -2.92
C HIS A 229 9.68 20.50 -2.24
N TYR A 230 8.37 20.66 -2.25
CA TYR A 230 7.60 21.79 -1.70
C TYR A 230 7.98 23.19 -2.21
N SER A 231 9.06 23.36 -2.98
CA SER A 231 9.54 24.65 -3.42
C SER A 231 9.36 24.92 -4.92
N ALA A 232 9.03 23.89 -5.71
CA ALA A 232 8.69 24.06 -7.11
C ALA A 232 7.24 24.49 -7.28
N SER A 233 7.00 25.38 -8.25
CA SER A 233 5.65 25.68 -8.69
C SER A 233 5.10 24.52 -9.55
N ILE A 234 3.87 24.14 -9.29
CA ILE A 234 3.13 23.19 -10.13
C ILE A 234 2.89 23.85 -11.49
N SER A 235 3.22 23.15 -12.59
CA SER A 235 2.96 23.65 -13.93
C SER A 235 1.45 23.75 -14.20
N GLU A 236 1.04 24.61 -15.14
CA GLU A 236 -0.38 24.77 -15.51
C GLU A 236 -1.02 23.44 -15.97
N ARG A 237 -0.26 22.59 -16.66
CA ARG A 237 -0.73 21.28 -17.12
C ARG A 237 -1.00 20.34 -15.93
N ILE A 238 -0.12 20.32 -14.97
CA ILE A 238 -0.27 19.51 -13.75
C ILE A 238 -1.36 20.08 -12.85
N GLY A 239 -1.50 21.41 -12.76
CA GLY A 239 -2.63 22.02 -12.06
C GLY A 239 -3.97 21.57 -12.62
N LYS A 240 -4.15 21.60 -13.95
CA LYS A 240 -5.36 21.09 -14.61
C LYS A 240 -5.59 19.59 -14.42
N PHE A 241 -4.51 18.82 -14.35
CA PHE A 241 -4.60 17.41 -14.01
C PHE A 241 -5.15 17.20 -12.59
N PHE A 242 -4.67 17.94 -11.60
CA PHE A 242 -5.18 17.88 -10.22
C PHE A 242 -6.62 18.38 -10.14
N ASP A 243 -6.97 19.48 -10.81
CA ASP A 243 -8.35 19.96 -10.86
C ASP A 243 -9.31 18.87 -11.36
N SER A 244 -8.94 18.18 -12.46
CA SER A 244 -9.75 17.09 -13.02
C SER A 244 -9.78 15.86 -12.12
N LEU A 245 -8.68 15.54 -11.43
CA LEU A 245 -8.61 14.46 -10.46
C LEU A 245 -9.55 14.73 -9.27
N ASN A 246 -9.52 15.94 -8.74
CA ASN A 246 -10.37 16.35 -7.62
C ASN A 246 -11.84 16.30 -7.99
N ASP A 247 -12.22 16.79 -9.17
CA ASP A 247 -13.60 16.73 -9.66
C ASP A 247 -14.14 15.29 -9.70
N GLU A 248 -13.34 14.33 -10.18
CA GLU A 248 -13.77 12.93 -10.24
C GLU A 248 -13.82 12.28 -8.84
N LEU A 249 -12.88 12.59 -7.95
CA LEU A 249 -12.84 12.05 -6.59
C LEU A 249 -13.98 12.62 -5.72
N GLU A 250 -14.25 13.93 -5.81
CA GLU A 250 -15.32 14.57 -5.04
C GLU A 250 -16.70 14.01 -5.37
N LYS A 251 -16.98 13.66 -6.63
CA LYS A 251 -18.22 12.96 -7.03
C LYS A 251 -18.41 11.63 -6.30
N LEU A 252 -17.31 11.01 -5.86
CA LEU A 252 -17.30 9.75 -5.11
C LEU A 252 -17.19 9.96 -3.60
N GLY A 253 -17.25 11.21 -3.11
CA GLY A 253 -17.10 11.54 -1.69
C GLY A 253 -15.67 11.36 -1.16
N ILE A 254 -14.67 11.26 -2.05
CA ILE A 254 -13.25 11.13 -1.70
C ILE A 254 -12.64 12.54 -1.71
N VAL A 255 -12.05 12.94 -0.58
CA VAL A 255 -11.52 14.30 -0.40
C VAL A 255 -10.00 14.27 -0.38
N PRO A 256 -9.31 14.82 -1.40
CA PRO A 256 -7.90 15.15 -1.31
C PRO A 256 -7.67 16.30 -0.29
N CYS A 257 -6.65 16.15 0.55
CA CYS A 257 -6.29 17.14 1.56
C CYS A 257 -5.03 17.91 1.20
N ALA A 258 -4.13 17.31 0.45
CA ALA A 258 -2.89 17.91 0.00
C ALA A 258 -2.44 17.30 -1.32
N GLU A 259 -1.86 18.13 -2.16
CA GLU A 259 -1.28 17.80 -3.45
C GLU A 259 -0.02 18.64 -3.63
N HIS A 260 1.08 18.00 -3.95
CA HIS A 260 2.34 18.69 -4.15
C HIS A 260 3.32 17.87 -4.98
N GLN A 261 4.37 18.56 -5.43
CA GLN A 261 5.51 17.92 -6.06
C GLN A 261 6.47 17.40 -4.99
N GLU A 262 6.94 16.18 -5.17
CA GLU A 262 7.92 15.52 -4.32
C GLU A 262 9.38 15.88 -4.69
N ALA A 263 10.35 15.33 -3.94
CA ALA A 263 11.77 15.67 -4.09
C ALA A 263 12.35 15.29 -5.47
N SER A 264 11.84 14.22 -6.09
CA SER A 264 12.25 13.85 -7.45
C SER A 264 11.52 14.69 -8.50
N PRO A 265 12.16 15.04 -9.61
CA PRO A 265 11.47 15.62 -10.75
C PRO A 265 10.31 14.72 -11.21
N ASN A 266 9.17 15.31 -11.55
CA ASN A 266 7.96 14.63 -12.00
C ASN A 266 7.37 13.62 -11.00
N GLN A 267 7.78 13.67 -9.74
CA GLN A 267 7.17 12.94 -8.64
C GLN A 267 6.16 13.82 -7.91
N PHE A 268 4.99 13.25 -7.61
CA PHE A 268 3.88 13.95 -6.98
C PHE A 268 3.29 13.10 -5.86
N GLU A 269 2.61 13.76 -4.92
CA GLU A 269 1.86 13.13 -3.85
C GLU A 269 0.44 13.66 -3.79
N VAL A 270 -0.50 12.76 -3.47
CA VAL A 270 -1.88 13.09 -3.09
C VAL A 270 -2.17 12.46 -1.74
N ALA A 271 -2.47 13.28 -0.75
CA ALA A 271 -2.93 12.84 0.56
C ALA A 271 -4.46 12.90 0.64
N LEU A 272 -5.10 11.83 1.10
CA LEU A 272 -6.55 11.78 1.28
C LEU A 272 -6.96 12.11 2.72
N MET A 273 -8.14 12.72 2.90
CA MET A 273 -8.80 12.79 4.19
C MET A 273 -8.95 11.40 4.77
N TYR A 274 -8.55 11.20 6.03
CA TYR A 274 -8.66 9.91 6.69
C TYR A 274 -10.11 9.41 6.77
N ALA A 275 -10.26 8.10 6.75
CA ALA A 275 -11.56 7.42 6.83
C ALA A 275 -11.42 6.11 7.66
N PRO A 276 -12.53 5.44 8.01
CA PRO A 276 -12.46 4.07 8.52
C PRO A 276 -11.64 3.16 7.59
N GLY A 277 -10.85 2.24 8.17
CA GLY A 277 -9.86 1.47 7.42
C GLY A 277 -10.42 0.68 6.23
N ASN A 278 -11.64 0.14 6.35
CA ASN A 278 -12.34 -0.55 5.24
C ASN A 278 -12.71 0.40 4.09
N ILE A 279 -13.03 1.65 4.40
CA ILE A 279 -13.33 2.68 3.39
C ILE A 279 -12.04 3.21 2.77
N MET A 280 -11.01 3.45 3.58
CA MET A 280 -9.75 3.99 3.06
C MET A 280 -9.04 3.06 2.07
N ILE A 281 -9.14 1.74 2.24
CA ILE A 281 -8.57 0.82 1.25
C ILE A 281 -9.27 0.96 -0.11
N ASP A 282 -10.58 1.16 -0.12
CA ASP A 282 -11.35 1.40 -1.34
C ASP A 282 -11.01 2.76 -1.95
N HIS A 283 -11.00 3.82 -1.13
CA HIS A 283 -10.63 5.17 -1.57
C HIS A 283 -9.25 5.20 -2.21
N ASN A 284 -8.26 4.51 -1.63
CA ASN A 284 -6.91 4.46 -2.21
C ASN A 284 -6.88 3.72 -3.56
N GLN A 285 -7.61 2.62 -3.72
CA GLN A 285 -7.66 1.93 -5.02
C GLN A 285 -8.39 2.76 -6.07
N ILE A 286 -9.48 3.42 -5.69
CA ILE A 286 -10.20 4.35 -6.56
C ILE A 286 -9.29 5.52 -6.95
N LEU A 287 -8.56 6.11 -6.00
CA LEU A 287 -7.58 7.15 -6.27
C LEU A 287 -6.55 6.71 -7.31
N MET A 288 -5.91 5.56 -7.11
CA MET A 288 -4.88 5.05 -8.03
C MET A 288 -5.42 4.83 -9.44
N ASP A 289 -6.64 4.32 -9.56
CA ASP A 289 -7.29 4.10 -10.85
C ASP A 289 -7.73 5.43 -11.50
N THR A 290 -8.24 6.38 -10.70
CA THR A 290 -8.63 7.71 -11.21
C THR A 290 -7.41 8.51 -11.67
N ILE A 291 -6.28 8.46 -10.93
CA ILE A 291 -5.01 9.07 -11.36
C ILE A 291 -4.62 8.56 -12.76
N LYS A 292 -4.67 7.24 -13.01
CA LYS A 292 -4.36 6.67 -14.33
C LYS A 292 -5.29 7.21 -15.42
N THR A 293 -6.59 7.17 -15.16
CA THR A 293 -7.60 7.58 -16.14
C THR A 293 -7.47 9.08 -16.48
N VAL A 294 -7.29 9.91 -15.46
CA VAL A 294 -7.15 11.38 -15.65
C VAL A 294 -5.83 11.71 -16.35
N ALA A 295 -4.72 11.04 -16.00
CA ALA A 295 -3.43 11.26 -16.64
C ALA A 295 -3.49 11.07 -18.17
N GLU A 296 -4.25 10.07 -18.63
CA GLU A 296 -4.44 9.81 -20.07
C GLU A 296 -5.06 11.02 -20.82
N HIS A 297 -5.96 11.76 -20.19
CA HIS A 297 -6.57 12.96 -20.79
C HIS A 297 -5.55 14.08 -21.05
N TYR A 298 -4.42 14.04 -20.33
CA TYR A 298 -3.33 15.01 -20.45
C TYR A 298 -2.11 14.47 -21.21
N ASN A 299 -2.26 13.32 -21.92
CA ASN A 299 -1.15 12.60 -22.58
C ASN A 299 -0.01 12.26 -21.61
N LEU A 300 -0.37 11.98 -20.35
CA LEU A 300 0.54 11.53 -19.31
C LEU A 300 0.32 10.05 -19.01
N ALA A 301 1.37 9.42 -18.52
CA ALA A 301 1.33 8.08 -17.93
C ALA A 301 1.81 8.12 -16.49
N VAL A 302 1.21 7.27 -15.64
CA VAL A 302 1.51 7.18 -14.21
C VAL A 302 2.39 5.98 -13.93
N LEU A 303 3.42 6.17 -13.11
CA LEU A 303 4.25 5.10 -12.60
C LEU A 303 4.03 4.99 -11.09
N PHE A 304 3.47 3.86 -10.67
CA PHE A 304 3.30 3.51 -9.26
C PHE A 304 4.39 2.54 -8.76
N ASP A 305 5.33 2.12 -9.61
CA ASP A 305 6.47 1.35 -9.11
C ASP A 305 7.22 2.14 -8.04
N GLU A 306 7.76 1.46 -7.04
CA GLU A 306 8.42 2.08 -5.90
C GLU A 306 9.72 2.78 -6.26
N LYS A 307 10.36 2.35 -7.37
CA LYS A 307 11.64 2.92 -7.82
C LYS A 307 11.73 2.95 -9.36
N PRO A 308 10.93 3.80 -10.03
CA PRO A 308 10.91 3.85 -11.49
C PRO A 308 12.26 4.24 -12.08
N PHE A 309 13.03 5.06 -11.38
CA PHE A 309 14.32 5.58 -11.81
C PHE A 309 15.38 5.40 -10.73
N SER A 310 16.56 4.92 -11.10
CA SER A 310 17.70 4.88 -10.18
C SER A 310 18.27 6.29 -9.94
N GLY A 311 18.89 6.50 -8.78
CA GLY A 311 19.58 7.77 -8.48
C GLY A 311 18.69 8.92 -8.00
N VAL A 312 17.36 8.79 -8.05
CA VAL A 312 16.38 9.76 -7.50
C VAL A 312 15.52 9.09 -6.43
N ASN A 313 14.72 9.85 -5.69
CA ASN A 313 13.82 9.29 -4.68
C ASN A 313 12.82 8.30 -5.31
N GLY A 314 12.45 7.29 -4.55
CA GLY A 314 11.37 6.37 -4.89
C GLY A 314 10.04 6.82 -4.30
N SER A 315 8.96 6.14 -4.68
CA SER A 315 7.60 6.42 -4.24
C SER A 315 7.11 5.45 -3.19
N GLY A 316 6.57 5.98 -2.10
CA GLY A 316 5.91 5.25 -1.03
C GLY A 316 4.40 5.46 -1.01
N LYS A 317 3.79 4.83 -0.03
CA LYS A 317 2.40 5.02 0.34
C LYS A 317 2.34 5.11 1.86
N HIS A 318 2.56 6.33 2.38
CA HIS A 318 2.55 6.51 3.82
C HIS A 318 1.16 6.20 4.37
N THR A 319 1.12 5.32 5.34
CA THR A 319 -0.14 4.84 5.93
C THR A 319 -0.25 5.35 7.35
N ASN A 320 -1.11 6.33 7.54
CA ASN A 320 -1.45 6.91 8.84
C ASN A 320 -2.50 6.05 9.52
N TRP A 321 -2.24 5.62 10.76
CA TRP A 321 -3.09 4.74 11.53
C TRP A 321 -3.38 5.30 12.92
N SER A 322 -4.65 5.28 13.32
CA SER A 322 -5.09 5.63 14.67
C SER A 322 -6.38 4.92 15.04
N ILE A 323 -6.80 5.06 16.29
CA ILE A 323 -8.05 4.51 16.82
C ILE A 323 -8.81 5.62 17.54
N SER A 324 -10.12 5.67 17.34
CA SER A 324 -11.02 6.50 18.14
C SER A 324 -12.07 5.66 18.87
N ALA A 325 -12.49 6.13 20.03
CA ALA A 325 -13.63 5.63 20.77
C ALA A 325 -14.66 6.77 20.89
N ASP A 326 -15.89 6.52 20.46
CA ASP A 326 -16.99 7.51 20.48
C ASP A 326 -16.60 8.85 19.82
N GLY A 327 -15.76 8.80 18.80
CA GLY A 327 -15.26 9.95 18.05
C GLY A 327 -13.98 10.60 18.64
N GLU A 328 -13.53 10.21 19.83
CA GLU A 328 -12.31 10.73 20.46
C GLU A 328 -11.09 9.86 20.13
N ASN A 329 -10.00 10.49 19.70
CA ASN A 329 -8.75 9.79 19.39
C ASN A 329 -8.06 9.31 20.68
N LEU A 330 -7.80 7.99 20.77
CA LEU A 330 -7.18 7.36 21.92
C LEU A 330 -5.68 7.65 22.08
N PHE A 331 -5.03 8.14 21.03
CA PHE A 331 -3.63 8.57 21.04
C PHE A 331 -3.46 10.06 21.33
N THR A 332 -4.36 10.61 22.15
CA THR A 332 -4.28 11.99 22.64
C THR A 332 -4.48 12.02 24.17
N PRO A 333 -3.73 12.86 24.89
CA PRO A 333 -3.78 12.93 26.36
C PRO A 333 -4.93 13.77 26.90
N GLY A 334 -5.90 14.17 26.05
CA GLY A 334 -6.91 15.17 26.40
C GLY A 334 -6.39 16.61 26.27
N LYS A 335 -7.29 17.60 26.41
CA LYS A 335 -6.92 19.02 26.24
C LYS A 335 -5.96 19.52 27.32
N ASN A 336 -6.17 19.09 28.56
CA ASN A 336 -5.40 19.51 29.72
C ASN A 336 -4.59 18.35 30.35
N GLY A 337 -4.39 17.27 29.60
CA GLY A 337 -3.68 16.08 30.08
C GLY A 337 -4.51 15.21 31.04
N GLU A 338 -5.83 15.35 31.03
CA GLU A 338 -6.74 14.55 31.86
C GLU A 338 -6.65 13.06 31.56
N ASP A 339 -6.36 12.69 30.31
CA ASP A 339 -6.26 11.32 29.81
C ASP A 339 -4.83 10.80 29.68
N THR A 340 -3.86 11.43 30.35
CA THR A 340 -2.44 11.10 30.21
C THR A 340 -2.14 9.61 30.46
N LEU A 341 -2.68 8.99 31.50
CA LEU A 341 -2.45 7.58 31.79
C LEU A 341 -3.05 6.66 30.72
N ARG A 342 -4.25 6.96 30.24
CA ARG A 342 -4.88 6.22 29.13
C ARG A 342 -4.03 6.34 27.87
N PHE A 343 -3.60 7.54 27.52
CA PHE A 343 -2.71 7.79 26.38
C PHE A 343 -1.40 7.00 26.46
N LEU A 344 -0.70 7.02 27.61
CA LEU A 344 0.53 6.28 27.81
C LEU A 344 0.31 4.76 27.76
N LEU A 345 -0.83 4.28 28.30
CA LEU A 345 -1.22 2.87 28.19
C LEU A 345 -1.35 2.46 26.73
N PHE A 346 -2.09 3.20 25.90
CA PHE A 346 -2.26 2.90 24.49
C PHE A 346 -0.93 2.97 23.71
N LEU A 347 -0.07 3.94 24.02
CA LEU A 347 1.29 4.00 23.45
C LEU A 347 2.12 2.77 23.85
N SER A 348 2.11 2.37 25.12
CA SER A 348 2.88 1.19 25.57
C SER A 348 2.38 -0.11 24.96
N ILE A 349 1.06 -0.24 24.76
CA ILE A 349 0.44 -1.35 24.02
C ILE A 349 0.95 -1.38 22.57
N PHE A 350 1.03 -0.21 21.92
CA PHE A 350 1.54 -0.13 20.54
C PHE A 350 3.02 -0.48 20.46
N VAL A 351 3.86 0.00 21.40
CA VAL A 351 5.29 -0.37 21.48
C VAL A 351 5.45 -1.88 21.59
N ARG A 352 4.68 -2.53 22.47
CA ARG A 352 4.70 -3.99 22.62
C ARG A 352 4.25 -4.69 21.34
N ALA A 353 3.19 -4.23 20.71
CA ALA A 353 2.67 -4.81 19.47
C ALA A 353 3.72 -4.79 18.35
N ILE A 354 4.37 -3.65 18.14
CA ILE A 354 5.38 -3.49 17.10
C ILE A 354 6.64 -4.28 17.38
N ASP A 355 7.13 -4.31 18.61
CA ASP A 355 8.31 -5.11 18.96
C ASP A 355 8.06 -6.60 18.75
N ARG A 356 6.93 -7.14 19.23
CA ARG A 356 6.60 -8.56 19.11
C ARG A 356 6.35 -9.01 17.68
N TYR A 357 5.69 -8.16 16.89
CA TYR A 357 5.19 -8.56 15.57
C TYR A 357 5.81 -7.75 14.42
N SER A 358 7.01 -7.18 14.63
CA SER A 358 7.80 -6.50 13.57
C SER A 358 7.97 -7.36 12.32
N SER A 359 8.04 -8.68 12.48
CA SER A 359 8.13 -9.63 11.37
C SER A 359 6.89 -9.62 10.46
N LEU A 360 5.68 -9.39 10.99
CA LEU A 360 4.47 -9.23 10.19
C LEU A 360 4.51 -7.93 9.36
N LEU A 361 4.98 -6.84 9.96
CA LEU A 361 5.12 -5.58 9.24
C LEU A 361 6.13 -5.69 8.11
N LEU A 362 7.28 -6.34 8.36
CA LEU A 362 8.27 -6.61 7.31
C LEU A 362 7.69 -7.45 6.18
N SER A 363 6.89 -8.49 6.49
CA SER A 363 6.24 -9.30 5.47
C SER A 363 5.23 -8.51 4.62
N SER A 364 4.56 -7.52 5.21
CA SER A 364 3.54 -6.71 4.54
C SER A 364 4.08 -5.72 3.52
N ILE A 365 5.34 -5.33 3.66
CA ILE A 365 6.02 -4.37 2.77
C ILE A 365 6.96 -5.04 1.78
N ALA A 366 7.14 -6.36 1.89
CA ALA A 366 8.02 -7.12 1.03
C ALA A 366 7.47 -7.17 -0.40
N SER A 367 8.25 -6.69 -1.36
CA SER A 367 8.00 -6.85 -2.79
C SER A 367 9.29 -6.61 -3.59
N ARG A 368 9.35 -7.14 -4.82
CA ARG A 368 10.50 -6.93 -5.71
C ARG A 368 10.78 -5.45 -5.95
N SER A 369 9.75 -4.65 -6.15
CA SER A 369 9.90 -3.21 -6.40
C SER A 369 10.33 -2.46 -5.15
N ASN A 370 9.77 -2.78 -3.97
CA ASN A 370 10.10 -2.08 -2.73
C ASN A 370 11.53 -2.38 -2.22
N GLU A 371 12.16 -3.49 -2.64
CA GLU A 371 13.59 -3.75 -2.42
C GLU A 371 14.50 -2.68 -3.04
N PHE A 372 14.07 -2.10 -4.16
CA PHE A 372 14.83 -1.03 -4.83
C PHE A 372 14.69 0.31 -4.13
N ARG A 373 13.59 0.52 -3.39
CA ARG A 373 13.28 1.76 -2.67
C ARG A 373 13.83 1.76 -1.24
N LEU A 374 13.52 0.73 -0.44
CA LEU A 374 13.81 0.70 0.99
C LEU A 374 15.32 0.78 1.30
N GLY A 375 15.66 1.62 2.27
CA GLY A 375 17.04 1.87 2.67
C GLY A 375 17.84 2.76 1.71
N LYS A 376 17.18 3.43 0.76
CA LYS A 376 17.80 4.33 -0.22
C LYS A 376 16.99 5.61 -0.37
N ASN A 377 17.68 6.76 -0.55
CA ASN A 377 17.06 8.01 -0.95
C ASN A 377 15.75 8.30 -0.17
N GLU A 378 15.84 8.71 1.09
CA GLU A 378 14.72 9.09 1.96
C GLU A 378 13.70 7.97 2.31
N ALA A 379 13.88 6.74 1.81
CA ALA A 379 13.04 5.62 2.21
C ALA A 379 13.61 4.89 3.43
N PRO A 380 12.76 4.48 4.40
CA PRO A 380 13.20 3.83 5.63
C PRO A 380 13.92 2.50 5.36
N PRO A 381 14.87 2.07 6.22
CA PRO A 381 15.54 0.79 6.08
C PRO A 381 14.60 -0.40 6.32
N MET A 382 14.96 -1.58 5.82
CA MET A 382 14.21 -2.83 6.00
C MET A 382 14.42 -3.43 7.42
N VAL A 383 14.24 -2.60 8.43
CA VAL A 383 14.21 -2.98 9.85
C VAL A 383 13.13 -2.14 10.52
N ILE A 384 12.20 -2.78 11.22
CA ILE A 384 11.13 -2.04 11.89
C ILE A 384 11.66 -1.40 13.16
N SER A 385 11.63 -0.08 13.18
CA SER A 385 11.84 0.77 14.36
C SER A 385 10.74 1.82 14.42
N MET A 386 10.59 2.45 15.58
CA MET A 386 9.54 3.43 15.83
C MET A 386 10.12 4.70 16.46
N PHE A 387 9.75 5.84 15.88
CA PHE A 387 10.02 7.15 16.46
C PHE A 387 8.86 7.56 17.39
N LEU A 388 9.16 7.93 18.63
CA LEU A 388 8.20 8.53 19.56
C LEU A 388 8.54 9.98 19.93
N GLY A 389 9.79 10.39 19.71
CA GLY A 389 10.37 11.65 20.17
C GLY A 389 10.92 11.56 21.58
N ASP A 390 11.93 12.39 21.88
CA ASP A 390 12.66 12.36 23.15
C ASP A 390 11.78 12.75 24.34
N LYS A 391 10.85 13.67 24.13
CA LYS A 391 9.91 14.11 25.18
C LYS A 391 9.01 12.98 25.64
N ILE A 392 8.36 12.25 24.73
CA ILE A 392 7.51 11.11 25.08
C ILE A 392 8.36 9.98 25.68
N THR A 393 9.52 9.71 25.10
CA THR A 393 10.44 8.68 25.60
C THR A 393 10.84 8.96 27.05
N SER A 394 11.21 10.21 27.40
CA SER A 394 11.59 10.61 28.75
C SER A 394 10.46 10.43 29.77
N ILE A 395 9.18 10.49 29.34
CA ILE A 395 8.04 10.25 30.24
C ILE A 395 7.97 8.78 30.64
N PHE A 396 8.21 7.86 29.71
CA PHE A 396 8.25 6.43 30.03
C PHE A 396 9.40 6.05 30.98
N GLU A 397 10.46 6.85 31.05
CA GLU A 397 11.61 6.65 31.96
C GLU A 397 11.32 7.12 33.38
N LYS A 398 10.31 7.97 33.63
CA LYS A 398 9.92 8.44 34.96
C LYS A 398 9.57 7.28 35.91
N SER A 399 9.76 7.49 37.22
CA SER A 399 9.34 6.51 38.23
C SER A 399 7.81 6.32 38.24
N LYS A 400 7.36 5.23 38.86
CA LYS A 400 5.91 4.96 38.98
C LYS A 400 5.18 6.07 39.76
N ASP A 401 5.82 6.64 40.77
CA ASP A 401 5.23 7.70 41.60
C ASP A 401 5.14 9.03 40.84
N GLU A 402 6.11 9.34 39.99
CA GLU A 402 6.04 10.50 39.12
C GLU A 402 4.93 10.38 38.06
N LEU A 403 4.72 9.18 37.48
CA LEU A 403 3.67 8.96 36.48
C LEU A 403 2.25 9.15 37.03
N LYS A 404 2.01 8.87 38.33
CA LYS A 404 0.68 9.00 38.94
C LYS A 404 0.07 10.40 38.79
N ASN A 405 0.91 11.43 38.86
CA ASN A 405 0.49 12.83 38.84
C ASN A 405 0.94 13.59 37.59
N PHE A 406 1.58 12.88 36.64
CA PHE A 406 2.10 13.49 35.43
C PHE A 406 0.99 13.84 34.45
N LYS A 407 1.07 15.01 33.85
CA LYS A 407 0.16 15.45 32.78
C LYS A 407 0.98 15.90 31.59
N ILE A 408 0.59 15.41 30.41
CA ILE A 408 1.17 15.79 29.13
C ILE A 408 0.15 16.56 28.30
N THR A 409 0.58 17.56 27.56
CA THR A 409 -0.25 18.32 26.62
C THR A 409 0.19 18.08 25.18
N LYS A 410 -0.68 18.33 24.21
CA LYS A 410 -0.35 18.14 22.77
C LYS A 410 0.84 18.98 22.28
N SER A 411 1.13 20.11 22.91
CA SER A 411 2.27 20.98 22.54
C SER A 411 3.64 20.39 22.84
N GLU A 412 3.69 19.25 23.54
CA GLU A 412 4.94 18.61 23.96
C GLU A 412 5.41 17.48 23.05
N TYR A 413 4.73 17.28 21.89
CA TYR A 413 5.16 16.26 20.94
C TYR A 413 6.33 16.74 20.08
N ASP A 414 7.34 15.87 19.92
CA ASP A 414 8.40 16.07 18.94
C ASP A 414 7.89 15.63 17.56
N SER A 415 8.44 16.21 16.49
CA SER A 415 8.18 15.75 15.13
C SER A 415 9.42 15.05 14.60
N ASP A 416 9.25 13.92 13.91
CA ASP A 416 10.32 13.27 13.15
C ASP A 416 10.58 14.06 11.86
N ARG A 417 11.34 15.15 12.00
CA ARG A 417 11.68 16.03 10.86
C ARG A 417 12.55 15.32 9.83
N ASN A 418 13.36 14.35 10.25
CA ASN A 418 14.28 13.65 9.36
C ASN A 418 13.60 12.52 8.57
N ARG A 419 12.36 12.15 8.93
CA ARG A 419 11.54 11.11 8.27
C ARG A 419 12.27 9.78 8.06
N THR A 420 13.16 9.40 8.97
CA THR A 420 14.04 8.23 8.81
C THR A 420 13.50 6.95 9.42
N SER A 421 12.51 7.04 10.30
CA SER A 421 11.92 5.88 10.96
C SER A 421 10.81 5.25 10.10
N PRO A 422 10.75 3.92 9.95
CA PRO A 422 9.68 3.25 9.22
C PRO A 422 8.31 3.43 9.86
N LEU A 423 8.25 3.58 11.19
CA LEU A 423 7.06 3.99 11.95
C LEU A 423 7.38 5.25 12.75
N ALA A 424 6.50 6.24 12.72
CA ALA A 424 6.64 7.46 13.51
C ALA A 424 5.32 7.85 14.18
N PHE A 425 5.38 8.20 15.47
CA PHE A 425 4.26 8.83 16.15
C PHE A 425 4.20 10.31 15.76
N THR A 426 3.11 10.71 15.11
CA THR A 426 2.93 12.06 14.58
C THR A 426 1.58 12.61 15.00
N ASN A 427 1.58 13.44 16.04
CA ASN A 427 0.39 14.22 16.46
C ASN A 427 -0.91 13.37 16.62
N GLY A 428 -0.83 12.26 17.35
CA GLY A 428 -2.01 11.42 17.67
C GLY A 428 -2.29 10.30 16.67
N LYS A 429 -1.35 9.99 15.80
CA LYS A 429 -1.40 8.87 14.85
C LYS A 429 -0.02 8.26 14.67
N PHE A 430 0.03 7.05 14.16
CA PHE A 430 1.25 6.40 13.71
C PHE A 430 1.30 6.40 12.18
N GLU A 431 2.38 6.88 11.63
CA GLU A 431 2.66 6.92 10.21
C GLU A 431 3.61 5.78 9.84
N PHE A 432 3.13 4.82 9.05
CA PHE A 432 3.94 3.73 8.52
C PHE A 432 4.41 4.07 7.10
N ARG A 433 5.69 4.38 6.96
CA ARG A 433 6.35 4.93 5.76
C ARG A 433 6.92 3.88 4.82
N ALA A 434 7.00 2.62 5.26
CA ALA A 434 7.68 1.57 4.52
C ALA A 434 6.81 0.90 3.45
N VAL A 435 5.52 1.18 3.38
CA VAL A 435 4.62 0.64 2.36
C VAL A 435 4.98 1.23 1.00
N GLY A 436 5.07 0.39 -0.02
CA GLY A 436 5.36 0.82 -1.39
C GLY A 436 4.16 1.44 -2.09
N SER A 437 4.40 2.37 -3.02
CA SER A 437 3.34 3.12 -3.71
C SER A 437 2.40 2.23 -4.54
N SER A 438 2.89 1.12 -5.10
CA SER A 438 2.06 0.16 -5.85
C SER A 438 1.29 -0.81 -4.94
N GLN A 439 1.68 -0.94 -3.66
CA GLN A 439 1.12 -1.92 -2.74
C GLN A 439 -0.25 -1.51 -2.21
N SER A 440 -1.05 -2.48 -1.80
CA SER A 440 -2.28 -2.24 -1.02
C SER A 440 -1.94 -2.03 0.46
N ILE A 441 -2.62 -1.10 1.11
CA ILE A 441 -2.50 -0.86 2.56
C ILE A 441 -3.20 -1.93 3.40
N SER A 442 -3.91 -2.87 2.79
CA SER A 442 -4.74 -3.85 3.50
C SER A 442 -3.93 -4.71 4.47
N SER A 443 -2.84 -5.33 3.99
CA SER A 443 -2.01 -6.21 4.84
C SER A 443 -1.30 -5.44 5.95
N PRO A 444 -0.64 -4.29 5.68
CA PRO A 444 -0.05 -3.47 6.74
C PRO A 444 -1.04 -3.11 7.84
N VAL A 445 -2.22 -2.61 7.48
CA VAL A 445 -3.26 -2.21 8.44
C VAL A 445 -3.81 -3.43 9.18
N ALA A 446 -4.08 -4.55 8.48
CA ALA A 446 -4.57 -5.77 9.12
C ALA A 446 -3.58 -6.31 10.17
N PHE A 447 -2.30 -6.25 9.88
CA PHE A 447 -1.26 -6.74 10.79
C PHE A 447 -1.05 -5.82 11.98
N ILE A 448 -1.08 -4.50 11.79
CA ILE A 448 -1.06 -3.54 12.90
C ILE A 448 -2.28 -3.75 13.80
N ASN A 449 -3.49 -3.85 13.22
CA ASN A 449 -4.72 -4.08 13.97
C ASN A 449 -4.64 -5.34 14.82
N THR A 450 -4.18 -6.46 14.24
CA THR A 450 -4.14 -7.75 14.94
C THR A 450 -3.07 -7.78 16.03
N ALA A 451 -1.88 -7.23 15.76
CA ALA A 451 -0.80 -7.12 16.73
C ALA A 451 -1.19 -6.21 17.91
N PHE A 452 -1.86 -5.11 17.61
CA PHE A 452 -2.35 -4.20 18.63
C PHE A 452 -3.48 -4.82 19.46
N ALA A 453 -4.41 -5.53 18.83
CA ALA A 453 -5.49 -6.23 19.52
C ALA A 453 -4.96 -7.28 20.50
N GLU A 454 -3.95 -8.09 20.12
CA GLU A 454 -3.32 -9.07 21.03
C GLU A 454 -2.66 -8.39 22.22
N SER A 455 -1.95 -7.29 21.97
CA SER A 455 -1.31 -6.53 23.04
C SER A 455 -2.33 -5.85 23.97
N THR A 456 -3.48 -5.44 23.42
CA THR A 456 -4.62 -4.90 24.17
C THR A 456 -5.27 -5.96 25.04
N MET A 457 -5.47 -7.19 24.51
CA MET A 457 -6.02 -8.33 25.27
C MET A 457 -5.15 -8.64 26.48
N GLU A 458 -3.82 -8.64 26.34
CA GLU A 458 -2.90 -8.86 27.46
C GLU A 458 -3.05 -7.79 28.55
N ALA A 459 -3.18 -6.51 28.17
CA ALA A 459 -3.44 -5.43 29.13
C ALA A 459 -4.81 -5.58 29.81
N THR A 460 -5.85 -5.93 29.05
CA THR A 460 -7.21 -6.14 29.57
C THR A 460 -7.24 -7.26 30.60
N LYS A 461 -6.58 -8.38 30.32
CA LYS A 461 -6.50 -9.51 31.25
C LYS A 461 -5.91 -9.08 32.60
N ARG A 462 -4.76 -8.39 32.58
CA ARG A 462 -4.11 -7.90 33.82
C ARG A 462 -5.01 -6.94 34.58
N LEU A 463 -5.67 -6.01 33.88
CA LEU A 463 -6.56 -5.04 34.51
C LEU A 463 -7.83 -5.67 35.09
N SER A 464 -8.34 -6.73 34.51
CA SER A 464 -9.52 -7.44 35.02
C SER A 464 -9.25 -8.19 36.34
N GLU A 465 -8.00 -8.61 36.55
CA GLU A 465 -7.55 -9.32 37.77
C GLU A 465 -7.09 -8.34 38.88
N ALA A 466 -6.88 -7.05 38.54
CA ALA A 466 -6.31 -6.06 39.45
C ALA A 466 -7.33 -5.54 40.47
N LYS A 467 -6.91 -5.41 41.75
CA LYS A 467 -7.70 -4.76 42.79
C LYS A 467 -7.67 -3.23 42.66
N ASP A 468 -6.53 -2.67 42.26
CA ASP A 468 -6.35 -1.23 41.98
C ASP A 468 -5.93 -1.05 40.53
N LYS A 469 -6.87 -0.66 39.69
CA LYS A 469 -6.69 -0.50 38.25
C LYS A 469 -5.68 0.62 37.94
N ASN A 470 -5.70 1.73 38.67
CA ASN A 470 -4.77 2.86 38.40
C ASN A 470 -3.32 2.44 38.64
N THR A 471 -3.05 1.73 39.71
CA THR A 471 -1.72 1.17 39.97
C THR A 471 -1.33 0.16 38.90
N GLU A 472 -2.25 -0.69 38.47
CA GLU A 472 -1.96 -1.71 37.45
C GLU A 472 -1.75 -1.10 36.06
N ILE A 473 -2.46 -0.02 35.68
CA ILE A 473 -2.15 0.73 34.45
C ILE A 473 -0.69 1.16 34.42
N ILE A 474 -0.21 1.76 35.52
CA ILE A 474 1.20 2.20 35.63
C ILE A 474 2.16 1.01 35.56
N ASN A 475 1.81 -0.12 36.18
CA ASN A 475 2.61 -1.36 36.09
C ASN A 475 2.68 -1.85 34.64
N ILE A 476 1.56 -1.90 33.91
CA ILE A 476 1.52 -2.33 32.50
C ILE A 476 2.37 -1.39 31.65
N ILE A 477 2.23 -0.07 31.79
CA ILE A 477 3.02 0.92 31.06
C ILE A 477 4.51 0.66 31.26
N LYS A 478 4.96 0.49 32.51
CA LYS A 478 6.37 0.26 32.84
C LYS A 478 6.88 -1.08 32.34
N ASP A 479 6.09 -2.15 32.49
CA ASP A 479 6.48 -3.50 32.07
C ASP A 479 6.57 -3.57 30.54
N PHE A 480 5.60 -3.02 29.82
CA PHE A 480 5.62 -3.03 28.35
C PHE A 480 6.78 -2.17 27.83
N TRP A 481 7.03 -1.01 28.42
CA TRP A 481 8.17 -0.19 28.06
C TRP A 481 9.51 -0.91 28.32
N ASN A 482 9.73 -1.42 29.51
CA ASN A 482 10.98 -2.05 29.89
C ASN A 482 11.33 -3.27 29.03
N ASN A 483 10.31 -4.04 28.61
CA ASN A 483 10.50 -5.27 27.84
C ASN A 483 10.51 -5.04 26.32
N HIS A 484 9.93 -3.95 25.80
CA HIS A 484 9.67 -3.78 24.38
C HIS A 484 10.21 -2.47 23.78
N SER A 485 10.78 -1.56 24.59
CA SER A 485 11.29 -0.26 24.10
C SER A 485 12.50 -0.37 23.15
N LYS A 486 13.10 -1.55 23.00
CA LYS A 486 14.20 -1.77 22.04
C LYS A 486 13.86 -1.41 20.60
N VAL A 487 12.56 -1.42 20.22
CA VAL A 487 12.08 -1.01 18.90
C VAL A 487 12.01 0.51 18.76
N VAL A 488 12.04 1.25 19.86
CA VAL A 488 11.96 2.72 19.84
C VAL A 488 13.35 3.31 19.54
N TYR A 489 13.39 4.16 18.51
CA TYR A 489 14.59 4.85 18.10
C TYR A 489 14.25 6.27 17.60
N ASN A 490 14.80 7.29 18.26
CA ASN A 490 14.55 8.70 17.94
C ASN A 490 15.66 9.34 17.10
N GLY A 491 16.69 8.57 16.73
CA GLY A 491 17.84 9.04 15.96
C GLY A 491 17.67 8.89 14.45
N ASN A 492 18.78 9.10 13.73
CA ASN A 492 18.80 8.97 12.27
C ASN A 492 18.86 7.50 11.81
N GLY A 493 17.75 6.97 11.29
CA GLY A 493 17.61 5.61 10.80
C GLY A 493 18.46 5.26 9.56
N TYR A 494 19.08 6.26 8.89
CA TYR A 494 19.99 6.04 7.75
C TYR A 494 21.46 5.94 8.16
N SER A 495 21.77 6.17 9.44
CA SER A 495 23.14 6.20 9.91
C SER A 495 23.75 4.78 9.98
N LYS A 496 25.07 4.71 9.78
CA LYS A 496 25.81 3.45 9.97
C LYS A 496 25.81 3.01 11.44
N GLU A 497 25.68 3.95 12.34
CA GLU A 497 25.55 3.73 13.78
C GLU A 497 24.26 2.98 14.07
N TRP A 498 23.14 3.39 13.46
CA TRP A 498 21.86 2.70 13.57
C TRP A 498 21.90 1.26 13.01
N GLU A 499 22.61 1.05 11.92
CA GLU A 499 22.77 -0.29 11.36
C GLU A 499 23.43 -1.26 12.36
N LYS A 500 24.43 -0.79 13.10
CA LYS A 500 25.09 -1.56 14.16
C LYS A 500 24.21 -1.69 15.40
N GLU A 501 23.57 -0.61 15.81
CA GLU A 501 22.72 -0.57 17.00
C GLU A 501 21.47 -1.43 16.84
N SER A 502 20.80 -1.41 15.69
CA SER A 502 19.65 -2.26 15.42
C SER A 502 20.00 -3.75 15.53
N SER A 503 21.20 -4.13 15.08
CA SER A 503 21.72 -5.49 15.23
C SER A 503 22.03 -5.84 16.70
N SER A 504 22.61 -4.92 17.47
CA SER A 504 22.88 -5.14 18.89
C SER A 504 21.60 -5.25 19.73
N ARG A 505 20.53 -4.57 19.32
CA ARG A 505 19.18 -4.68 19.90
C ARG A 505 18.42 -5.93 19.45
N SER A 506 19.02 -6.77 18.60
CA SER A 506 18.39 -7.96 18.00
C SER A 506 17.11 -7.65 17.24
N LEU A 507 17.05 -6.49 16.57
CA LEU A 507 15.93 -6.16 15.68
C LEU A 507 16.05 -6.94 14.39
N LEU A 508 14.91 -7.48 13.93
CA LEU A 508 14.85 -8.26 12.70
C LEU A 508 15.07 -7.34 11.49
N ARG A 509 16.00 -7.74 10.63
CA ARG A 509 16.29 -7.11 9.35
C ARG A 509 16.12 -8.13 8.23
N ILE A 510 15.57 -7.73 7.12
CA ILE A 510 15.55 -8.51 5.88
C ILE A 510 16.40 -7.83 4.82
N THR A 511 16.90 -8.61 3.87
CA THR A 511 17.74 -8.11 2.77
C THR A 511 17.06 -8.17 1.41
N ASN A 512 16.00 -8.98 1.30
CA ASN A 512 15.22 -9.16 0.10
C ASN A 512 13.77 -9.53 0.45
N ALA A 513 12.86 -9.47 -0.52
CA ALA A 513 11.45 -9.73 -0.30
C ALA A 513 11.15 -11.22 -0.06
N LEU A 514 11.95 -12.16 -0.58
CA LEU A 514 11.74 -13.59 -0.33
C LEU A 514 11.88 -13.92 1.16
N GLU A 515 12.88 -13.34 1.84
CA GLU A 515 13.00 -13.41 3.28
C GLU A 515 11.75 -12.82 3.98
N GLY A 516 11.25 -11.68 3.47
CA GLY A 516 10.05 -11.04 4.01
C GLY A 516 8.81 -11.92 3.90
N PHE A 517 8.59 -12.61 2.79
CA PHE A 517 7.46 -13.53 2.61
C PHE A 517 7.52 -14.71 3.58
N ASP A 518 8.71 -15.24 3.84
CA ASP A 518 8.89 -16.36 4.77
C ASP A 518 8.62 -15.98 6.23
N LEU A 519 8.65 -14.68 6.57
CA LEU A 519 8.31 -14.23 7.91
C LEU A 519 6.86 -14.53 8.30
N LEU A 520 5.92 -14.62 7.35
CA LEU A 520 4.56 -15.05 7.63
C LEU A 520 4.50 -16.45 8.23
N ASN A 521 5.45 -17.32 7.89
CA ASN A 521 5.51 -18.70 8.36
C ASN A 521 6.15 -18.84 9.77
N LYS A 522 6.54 -17.75 10.43
CA LYS A 522 6.99 -17.82 11.80
C LYS A 522 5.87 -18.30 12.73
N LYS A 523 6.19 -19.23 13.63
CA LYS A 523 5.23 -19.84 14.55
C LYS A 523 4.41 -18.81 15.34
N GLU A 524 5.03 -17.73 15.79
CA GLU A 524 4.36 -16.63 16.50
C GLU A 524 3.32 -15.93 15.62
N ASN A 525 3.64 -15.68 14.33
CA ASN A 525 2.76 -15.05 13.37
C ASN A 525 1.59 -15.96 12.98
N ILE A 526 1.86 -17.23 12.71
CA ILE A 526 0.82 -18.23 12.47
C ILE A 526 -0.14 -18.30 13.66
N ASN A 527 0.39 -18.43 14.87
CA ASN A 527 -0.43 -18.49 16.09
C ASN A 527 -1.31 -17.23 16.24
N LEU A 528 -0.75 -16.04 16.04
CA LEU A 528 -1.50 -14.79 16.11
C LEU A 528 -2.64 -14.79 15.09
N LEU A 529 -2.30 -14.97 13.81
CA LEU A 529 -3.24 -14.83 12.70
C LEU A 529 -4.34 -15.90 12.72
N THR A 530 -4.04 -17.11 13.16
CA THR A 530 -5.02 -18.19 13.24
C THR A 530 -5.90 -18.12 14.50
N SER A 531 -5.35 -17.74 15.67
CA SER A 531 -6.12 -17.59 16.90
C SER A 531 -7.20 -16.51 16.78
N TYR A 532 -6.88 -15.39 16.12
CA TYR A 532 -7.82 -14.33 15.84
C TYR A 532 -8.61 -14.53 14.53
N LYS A 533 -8.46 -15.67 13.87
CA LYS A 533 -9.17 -16.02 12.62
C LYS A 533 -9.00 -14.98 11.51
N ILE A 534 -7.86 -14.31 11.49
CA ILE A 534 -7.48 -13.40 10.39
C ILE A 534 -7.20 -14.21 9.13
N PHE A 535 -6.43 -15.30 9.30
CA PHE A 535 -6.14 -16.31 8.29
C PHE A 535 -6.27 -17.70 8.84
N THR A 536 -6.60 -18.65 7.97
CA THR A 536 -6.33 -20.09 8.19
C THR A 536 -4.87 -20.40 7.80
N LEU A 537 -4.39 -21.57 8.17
CA LEU A 537 -3.04 -22.00 7.79
C LEU A 537 -2.90 -22.08 6.26
N SER A 538 -3.90 -22.65 5.57
CA SER A 538 -3.92 -22.76 4.11
C SER A 538 -3.91 -21.39 3.42
N GLU A 539 -4.60 -20.39 3.97
CA GLU A 539 -4.57 -19.02 3.47
C GLU A 539 -3.18 -18.38 3.63
N ILE A 540 -2.45 -18.65 4.71
CA ILE A 540 -1.07 -18.16 4.92
C ILE A 540 -0.13 -18.80 3.91
N GLU A 541 -0.14 -20.13 3.79
CA GLU A 541 0.70 -20.88 2.85
C GLU A 541 0.47 -20.44 1.40
N SER A 542 -0.80 -20.30 1.02
CA SER A 542 -1.17 -19.83 -0.31
C SER A 542 -0.58 -18.45 -0.61
N ARG A 543 -0.66 -17.50 0.33
CA ARG A 543 -0.13 -16.15 0.14
C ARG A 543 1.39 -16.12 0.01
N ILE A 544 2.10 -16.92 0.79
CA ILE A 544 3.56 -17.07 0.68
C ILE A 544 3.93 -17.60 -0.70
N ASN A 545 3.27 -18.68 -1.14
CA ASN A 545 3.55 -19.31 -2.43
C ASN A 545 3.28 -18.36 -3.60
N VAL A 546 2.14 -17.66 -3.60
CA VAL A 546 1.79 -16.66 -4.61
C VAL A 546 2.81 -15.53 -4.66
N SER A 547 3.23 -15.03 -3.48
CA SER A 547 4.21 -13.94 -3.43
C SER A 547 5.58 -14.36 -3.99
N LYS A 548 6.04 -15.56 -3.65
CA LYS A 548 7.30 -16.13 -4.16
C LYS A 548 7.23 -16.38 -5.67
N GLU A 549 6.13 -16.93 -6.16
CA GLU A 549 5.91 -17.16 -7.59
C GLU A 549 5.91 -15.84 -8.36
N ASN A 550 5.19 -14.83 -7.87
CA ASN A 550 5.17 -13.51 -8.49
C ASN A 550 6.55 -12.85 -8.49
N TYR A 551 7.30 -12.96 -7.40
CA TYR A 551 8.67 -12.46 -7.32
C TYR A 551 9.55 -13.10 -8.41
N THR A 552 9.52 -14.43 -8.52
CA THR A 552 10.32 -15.17 -9.52
C THR A 552 9.91 -14.79 -10.94
N LYS A 553 8.61 -14.72 -11.24
CA LYS A 553 8.10 -14.30 -12.55
C LYS A 553 8.52 -12.86 -12.89
N THR A 554 8.52 -11.96 -11.91
CA THR A 554 8.98 -10.59 -12.12
C THR A 554 10.46 -10.54 -12.49
N VAL A 555 11.33 -11.30 -11.80
CA VAL A 555 12.76 -11.37 -12.11
C VAL A 555 13.00 -11.97 -13.51
N LEU A 556 12.28 -13.02 -13.87
CA LEU A 556 12.37 -13.60 -15.22
C LEU A 556 11.97 -12.58 -16.29
N LEU A 557 10.90 -11.84 -16.05
CA LEU A 557 10.43 -10.77 -16.94
C LEU A 557 11.45 -9.65 -17.06
N GLU A 558 12.06 -9.20 -15.96
CA GLU A 558 13.15 -8.23 -15.96
C GLU A 558 14.32 -8.68 -16.84
N CYS A 559 14.74 -9.94 -16.70
CA CYS A 559 15.84 -10.50 -17.48
C CYS A 559 15.51 -10.60 -18.97
N SER A 560 14.28 -10.98 -19.30
CA SER A 560 13.80 -11.05 -20.69
C SER A 560 13.77 -9.66 -21.34
N ILE A 561 13.18 -8.68 -20.67
CA ILE A 561 13.12 -7.28 -21.15
C ILE A 561 14.53 -6.70 -21.30
N ALA A 562 15.43 -6.97 -20.34
CA ALA A 562 16.82 -6.52 -20.44
C ALA A 562 17.51 -7.06 -21.72
N SER A 563 17.29 -8.34 -22.02
CA SER A 563 17.81 -8.95 -23.25
C SER A 563 17.24 -8.31 -24.51
N ASP A 564 15.93 -8.11 -24.55
CA ASP A 564 15.23 -7.49 -25.69
C ASP A 564 15.71 -6.06 -25.95
N MET A 565 15.79 -5.24 -24.89
CA MET A 565 16.27 -3.85 -25.01
C MET A 565 17.72 -3.78 -25.51
N LEU A 566 18.58 -4.72 -25.11
CA LEU A 566 19.96 -4.78 -25.59
C LEU A 566 20.00 -5.13 -27.06
N TYR A 567 19.30 -6.16 -27.50
CA TYR A 567 19.32 -6.59 -28.91
C TYR A 567 18.64 -5.57 -29.84
N LYS A 568 17.54 -4.94 -29.41
CA LYS A 568 16.76 -4.05 -30.26
C LYS A 568 17.30 -2.61 -30.30
N HIS A 569 17.85 -2.12 -29.19
CA HIS A 569 18.18 -0.70 -29.03
C HIS A 569 19.65 -0.42 -28.74
N ILE A 570 20.20 -0.97 -27.66
CA ILE A 570 21.49 -0.52 -27.11
C ILE A 570 22.68 -1.04 -27.95
N ILE A 571 22.72 -2.32 -28.27
CA ILE A 571 23.82 -2.90 -29.08
C ILE A 571 23.82 -2.31 -30.50
N PRO A 572 22.71 -2.23 -31.23
CA PRO A 572 22.70 -1.59 -32.56
C PRO A 572 23.16 -0.13 -32.53
N ALA A 573 22.72 0.66 -31.54
CA ALA A 573 23.15 2.05 -31.36
C ALA A 573 24.66 2.15 -31.08
N SER A 574 25.18 1.23 -30.24
CA SER A 574 26.62 1.16 -29.93
C SER A 574 27.47 0.85 -31.12
N ILE A 575 27.05 -0.10 -31.99
CA ILE A 575 27.75 -0.47 -33.23
C ILE A 575 27.75 0.71 -34.22
N LYS A 576 26.62 1.42 -34.37
CA LYS A 576 26.54 2.63 -35.21
C LYS A 576 27.48 3.73 -34.71
N THR A 577 27.53 3.95 -33.40
CA THR A 577 28.45 4.91 -32.77
C THR A 577 29.91 4.51 -33.00
N LEU A 578 30.23 3.25 -32.85
CA LEU A 578 31.57 2.73 -33.12
C LEU A 578 31.98 2.95 -34.58
N ALA A 579 31.08 2.67 -35.53
CA ALA A 579 31.32 2.91 -36.97
C ALA A 579 31.57 4.41 -37.29
N LEU A 580 30.86 5.32 -36.60
CA LEU A 580 31.08 6.76 -36.71
C LEU A 580 32.51 7.15 -36.27
N TYR A 581 33.00 6.59 -35.17
CA TYR A 581 34.33 6.89 -34.66
C TYR A 581 35.46 6.26 -35.46
N TYR A 582 35.19 5.15 -36.17
CA TYR A 582 36.21 4.43 -36.96
C TYR A 582 36.84 5.28 -38.08
N ASN A 583 36.12 6.29 -38.55
CA ASN A 583 36.55 7.25 -39.54
C ASN A 583 37.19 8.53 -38.93
N SER A 584 37.47 8.54 -37.63
CA SER A 584 38.04 9.68 -36.90
C SER A 584 39.43 9.32 -36.32
N PRO A 585 40.28 10.30 -35.99
CA PRO A 585 41.58 10.06 -35.36
C PRO A 585 41.53 9.62 -33.89
N LEU A 586 40.36 9.22 -33.36
CA LEU A 586 40.08 8.95 -31.94
C LEU A 586 40.35 7.47 -31.57
N GLY A 587 41.56 6.96 -31.73
CA GLY A 587 41.88 5.54 -31.53
C GLY A 587 41.65 4.99 -30.12
N ARG A 588 41.79 5.82 -29.06
CA ARG A 588 41.54 5.42 -27.67
C ARG A 588 40.07 5.23 -27.40
N GLU A 589 39.24 6.14 -27.87
CA GLU A 589 37.79 6.13 -27.71
C GLU A 589 37.15 4.95 -28.43
N ILE A 590 37.64 4.62 -29.63
CA ILE A 590 37.25 3.42 -30.40
C ILE A 590 37.51 2.15 -29.58
N THR A 591 38.70 2.02 -29.01
CA THR A 591 39.06 0.84 -28.21
C THR A 591 38.20 0.74 -26.95
N THR A 592 37.93 1.86 -26.26
CA THR A 592 37.09 1.90 -25.07
C THR A 592 35.66 1.46 -25.37
N LEU A 593 35.07 2.00 -26.44
CA LEU A 593 33.70 1.66 -26.84
C LEU A 593 33.59 0.19 -27.29
N ALA A 594 34.55 -0.29 -28.10
CA ALA A 594 34.57 -1.69 -28.56
C ALA A 594 34.68 -2.68 -27.40
N ASN A 595 35.54 -2.41 -26.42
CA ASN A 595 35.66 -3.23 -25.22
C ASN A 595 34.39 -3.22 -24.39
N SER A 596 33.73 -2.05 -24.22
CA SER A 596 32.46 -1.96 -23.49
C SER A 596 31.33 -2.71 -24.17
N ILE A 597 31.24 -2.68 -25.50
CA ILE A 597 30.28 -3.48 -26.28
C ILE A 597 30.53 -4.98 -26.05
N LYS A 598 31.81 -5.43 -26.13
CA LYS A 598 32.17 -6.80 -25.87
C LYS A 598 31.78 -7.25 -24.45
N ASP A 599 32.10 -6.45 -23.45
CA ASP A 599 31.78 -6.73 -22.05
C ASP A 599 30.25 -6.90 -21.81
N VAL A 600 29.45 -6.08 -22.48
CA VAL A 600 27.97 -6.17 -22.42
C VAL A 600 27.49 -7.43 -23.15
N THR A 601 28.00 -7.72 -24.35
CA THR A 601 27.57 -8.90 -25.12
C THR A 601 27.96 -10.20 -24.43
N ASP A 602 29.15 -10.28 -23.82
CA ASP A 602 29.58 -11.43 -23.02
C ASP A 602 28.66 -11.63 -21.80
N SER A 603 28.32 -10.56 -21.09
CA SER A 603 27.40 -10.61 -19.92
C SER A 603 25.97 -10.97 -20.33
N LEU A 604 25.50 -10.47 -21.48
CA LEU A 604 24.20 -10.82 -22.05
C LEU A 604 24.13 -12.30 -22.41
N SER A 605 25.19 -12.85 -23.03
CA SER A 605 25.28 -14.28 -23.35
C SER A 605 25.19 -15.18 -22.10
N VAL A 606 25.71 -14.72 -20.95
CA VAL A 606 25.57 -15.44 -19.69
C VAL A 606 24.13 -15.39 -19.21
N LEU A 607 23.49 -14.21 -19.25
CA LEU A 607 22.10 -14.04 -18.80
C LEU A 607 21.11 -14.87 -19.63
N THR A 608 21.23 -14.82 -20.98
CA THR A 608 20.35 -15.59 -21.87
C THR A 608 20.50 -17.09 -21.66
N LYS A 609 21.74 -17.58 -21.45
CA LYS A 609 21.97 -18.97 -21.11
C LYS A 609 21.33 -19.42 -19.79
N TYR A 610 21.18 -18.51 -18.84
CA TYR A 610 20.47 -18.80 -17.60
C TYR A 610 18.95 -18.76 -17.79
N LEU A 611 18.43 -17.92 -18.67
CA LEU A 611 16.99 -17.88 -19.00
C LEU A 611 16.51 -19.17 -19.69
N ASP A 612 17.36 -19.81 -20.47
CA ASP A 612 17.05 -21.09 -21.16
C ASP A 612 17.07 -22.33 -20.25
N LYS A 613 17.40 -22.15 -18.97
CA LYS A 613 17.49 -23.21 -17.96
C LYS A 613 16.61 -22.92 -16.77
N ASP A 614 16.29 -23.96 -16.01
CA ASP A 614 15.68 -23.83 -14.69
C ASP A 614 16.74 -23.34 -13.69
N THR A 615 16.98 -22.04 -13.72
CA THR A 615 18.01 -21.37 -12.92
C THR A 615 17.38 -20.72 -11.69
N ASP A 616 18.03 -20.83 -10.54
CA ASP A 616 17.53 -20.18 -9.33
C ASP A 616 17.51 -18.65 -9.47
N VAL A 617 16.53 -18.03 -8.78
CA VAL A 617 16.24 -16.60 -8.91
C VAL A 617 17.42 -15.71 -8.49
N PHE A 618 18.22 -16.11 -7.50
CA PHE A 618 19.37 -15.30 -7.05
C PHE A 618 20.51 -15.29 -8.06
N THR A 619 20.70 -16.40 -8.77
CA THR A 619 21.66 -16.47 -9.88
C THR A 619 21.24 -15.56 -11.03
N LEU A 620 19.94 -15.52 -11.36
CA LEU A 620 19.39 -14.60 -12.36
C LEU A 620 19.59 -13.14 -11.94
N ILE A 621 19.27 -12.78 -10.69
CA ILE A 621 19.47 -11.42 -10.17
C ILE A 621 20.94 -11.00 -10.26
N LYS A 622 21.88 -11.85 -9.83
CA LYS A 622 23.31 -11.55 -9.90
C LYS A 622 23.80 -11.36 -11.36
N ALA A 623 23.29 -12.18 -12.28
CA ALA A 623 23.64 -12.04 -13.69
C ALA A 623 23.07 -10.74 -14.29
N LEU A 624 21.82 -10.41 -13.97
CA LEU A 624 21.17 -9.16 -14.38
C LEU A 624 21.90 -7.93 -13.82
N ASP A 625 22.25 -7.93 -12.52
CA ASP A 625 22.97 -6.82 -11.90
C ASP A 625 24.36 -6.61 -12.50
N LYS A 626 25.08 -7.71 -12.79
CA LYS A 626 26.36 -7.63 -13.51
C LYS A 626 26.19 -7.01 -14.90
N LEU A 627 25.15 -7.41 -15.62
CA LEU A 627 24.82 -6.86 -16.93
C LEU A 627 24.47 -5.38 -16.84
N LYS A 628 23.61 -4.98 -15.89
CA LYS A 628 23.25 -3.56 -15.64
C LYS A 628 24.47 -2.69 -15.39
N ASN A 629 25.43 -3.15 -14.58
CA ASN A 629 26.67 -2.42 -14.32
C ASN A 629 27.52 -2.23 -15.58
N LYS A 630 27.58 -3.22 -16.48
CA LYS A 630 28.29 -3.09 -17.76
C LYS A 630 27.58 -2.13 -18.72
N VAL A 631 26.26 -2.20 -18.78
CA VAL A 631 25.45 -1.29 -19.59
C VAL A 631 25.55 0.16 -19.09
N ALA A 632 25.61 0.38 -17.78
CA ALA A 632 25.81 1.72 -17.21
C ALA A 632 27.14 2.38 -17.64
N ILE A 633 28.19 1.57 -17.90
CA ILE A 633 29.46 2.05 -18.44
C ILE A 633 29.35 2.32 -19.95
N LEU A 634 28.58 1.51 -20.68
CA LEU A 634 28.43 1.62 -22.13
C LEU A 634 27.54 2.81 -22.54
N LEU A 635 26.41 3.02 -21.86
CA LEU A 635 25.40 4.00 -22.27
C LEU A 635 25.94 5.43 -22.49
N PRO A 636 26.81 6.00 -21.62
CA PRO A 636 27.37 7.35 -21.84
C PRO A 636 28.29 7.46 -23.06
N LEU A 637 28.73 6.33 -23.61
CA LEU A 637 29.62 6.30 -24.78
C LEU A 637 28.86 6.25 -26.11
N ILE A 638 27.53 6.05 -26.06
CA ILE A 638 26.68 5.92 -27.23
C ILE A 638 26.22 7.32 -27.68
N SER A 639 26.29 7.58 -28.98
CA SER A 639 25.71 8.80 -29.56
C SER A 639 24.20 8.85 -29.32
N ALA A 640 23.71 9.96 -28.77
CA ALA A 640 22.28 10.16 -28.52
C ALA A 640 21.43 10.09 -29.81
N GLU A 641 22.03 10.41 -30.98
CA GLU A 641 21.36 10.29 -32.28
C GLU A 641 20.92 8.87 -32.62
N TYR A 642 21.67 7.86 -32.15
CA TYR A 642 21.39 6.47 -32.47
C TYR A 642 20.64 5.70 -31.38
N LEU A 643 20.58 6.25 -30.16
CA LEU A 643 19.85 5.64 -29.05
C LEU A 643 18.35 5.91 -29.20
N THR A 644 17.57 4.86 -29.45
CA THR A 644 16.13 4.98 -29.72
C THR A 644 15.26 4.98 -28.47
N ILE A 645 15.81 4.66 -27.30
CA ILE A 645 15.09 4.71 -26.02
C ILE A 645 15.29 6.05 -25.32
N PRO A 646 14.24 6.68 -24.76
CA PRO A 646 14.37 7.92 -24.02
C PRO A 646 15.33 7.84 -22.83
N SER A 647 16.13 8.88 -22.64
CA SER A 647 17.00 9.06 -21.49
C SER A 647 16.21 9.43 -20.23
N TYR A 648 16.85 9.39 -19.05
CA TYR A 648 16.24 9.90 -17.82
C TYR A 648 15.90 11.38 -17.88
N ASP A 649 16.76 12.20 -18.50
CA ASP A 649 16.51 13.63 -18.66
C ASP A 649 15.25 13.90 -19.49
N GLU A 650 15.07 13.15 -20.60
CA GLU A 650 13.86 13.27 -21.41
C GLU A 650 12.60 12.82 -20.67
N LEU A 651 12.70 11.87 -19.76
CA LEU A 651 11.56 11.35 -19.01
C LEU A 651 11.22 12.23 -17.79
N LEU A 652 12.24 12.77 -17.10
CA LEU A 652 12.07 13.45 -15.82
C LEU A 652 12.02 14.97 -15.90
N LEU A 653 12.41 15.58 -17.03
CA LEU A 653 12.43 17.05 -17.20
C LEU A 653 11.37 17.57 -18.16
N SER A 654 10.42 16.77 -18.59
CA SER A 654 9.52 17.10 -19.69
C SER A 654 8.06 17.35 -19.31
N VAL A 655 7.68 17.20 -18.03
CA VAL A 655 6.28 17.35 -17.56
C VAL A 655 6.05 18.66 -16.84
#